data_6b357deee8fcc3d0598b493cdd4aad24
#
_entry.id   6b357deee8fcc3d0598b493cdd4aad24
#
_cell.length_a   1.000
_cell.length_b   1.000
_cell.length_c   1.000
_cell.angle_alpha   90.00
_cell.angle_beta   90.00
_cell.angle_gamma   90.00
#
_symmetry.space_group_name_H-M   'P 1'
#
loop_
_entity.id
_entity.type
_entity.pdbx_description
1 polymer ?
#
loop_
_entity_poly.entity_id
_entity_poly.type
_entity_poly.pdbx_seq_one_letter_code
_entity_poly.pdbx_strand_id
1 'polypeptide(L)'
;MRFVQKIAQFIKEKELDLGALTIIVPSDRAINKIKQELSNLYSIPILSPQIITIDKWMRTEDKSKIDPTRQLITLHEISAQLAPFKDQSFEEFLSWGNTLLKDFDEVDRYLLDAKAVFKNLKSIKELETWQIDDEELSSSQKKFKEFWGHIPELYTRFNKRLQKDKKTTSGRAYRDFNDAIIDEASRLTGNHKFIFAGFNALSISELSVMKKLIDKKCAFFLSDADTFYTRDSIHEAGSFIKKNHEFLNVDYPIPLLKSIDNKKMNITIVECSQQIGQVKVAANELNNLSVEEQNNTLVLLCDESLISSVTKNIPANIDKTNVSLGLPITQTAIKSWVDILFQIQENKLKFGTESIYFYDFQRFINHSVTLSCTSIQEMYLLGDIERDAIKKNRIFQSIEAIKISDLMSEVVGLTFENWNKDWKKALSNIRTLNSVIIKNISKENSFERTILQVFDESLVELQNIIEEGIPEMNQKSFKLFFDQHWSQKNIAFKGDQKEGVQVMGLLETRLLDFKHIIALGMNEGKLPATNQINSFIPMDLRAALGLPTTREKQGLFAHHFYRLLHHCDTLTATYSSNNEQLGPQEKSRYLLQLELELQRINKNINITNKFYNVPIEKASSENAQVIEKSELIMGRIEKHFNRAISASSINTYLRCPLDFYYRYIAELGEEKSIEEDIESQQFGSLIHNTLEKLFDKHALFDSLGNENIPKPRALEEVDLNQMLIDYKALLYNEFLNYFDNESQLFLEGKNLVSYTIAQDTIENTIKKELEFLKKQSEPFYIVQVEAKKEISLDVLVSGQKKTIHFKGYIDRIDKIGDAYRVIDYKSGKVKEADVKFKLKDNDLLVSFTNCKHAVQLALYSLFFKHSFGAYPNEAIIYSLTDVSKMDHKLSYANHNLTDICELFETFIEEVLNEIFDESSSVEHNEKSKYCNYCQ
;
A
#
# COMPACT_ATOMS: atom_id res chain seq x y z
N MET A 1 43.17 12.79 -16.42
CA MET A 1 43.34 11.34 -16.67
C MET A 1 42.51 10.59 -15.61
N ARG A 2 41.69 9.63 -16.04
CA ARG A 2 40.85 8.84 -15.16
C ARG A 2 41.70 7.90 -14.28
N PHE A 3 41.19 7.53 -13.10
CA PHE A 3 41.97 6.70 -12.18
C PHE A 3 42.36 5.33 -12.78
N VAL A 4 41.47 4.68 -13.52
CA VAL A 4 41.78 3.42 -14.23
C VAL A 4 42.91 3.58 -15.26
N GLN A 5 43.01 4.72 -15.92
CA GLN A 5 44.15 5.04 -16.81
C GLN A 5 45.45 5.22 -16.02
N LYS A 6 45.36 5.84 -14.85
CA LYS A 6 46.54 5.99 -13.96
C LYS A 6 47.03 4.62 -13.46
N ILE A 7 46.13 3.65 -13.20
CA ILE A 7 46.51 2.27 -12.86
C ILE A 7 47.30 1.64 -14.01
N ALA A 8 46.79 1.73 -15.25
CA ALA A 8 47.48 1.16 -16.42
C ALA A 8 48.82 1.81 -16.65
N GLN A 9 48.92 3.15 -16.51
CA GLN A 9 50.16 3.89 -16.62
C GLN A 9 51.15 3.51 -15.52
N PHE A 10 50.72 3.39 -14.26
CA PHE A 10 51.54 2.95 -13.13
C PHE A 10 52.16 1.57 -13.38
N ILE A 11 51.39 0.62 -13.92
CA ILE A 11 51.87 -0.71 -14.28
C ILE A 11 52.99 -0.62 -15.33
N LYS A 12 52.82 0.22 -16.36
CA LYS A 12 53.81 0.45 -17.42
C LYS A 12 55.05 1.15 -16.91
N GLU A 13 54.91 2.22 -16.12
CA GLU A 13 56.03 3.00 -15.55
C GLU A 13 56.89 2.18 -14.56
N LYS A 14 56.23 1.26 -13.82
CA LYS A 14 56.93 0.35 -12.90
C LYS A 14 57.46 -0.91 -13.59
N GLU A 15 57.24 -1.05 -14.90
CA GLU A 15 57.65 -2.24 -15.68
C GLU A 15 57.23 -3.56 -15.04
N LEU A 16 55.98 -3.61 -14.49
CA LEU A 16 55.50 -4.80 -13.81
C LEU A 16 55.21 -5.91 -14.82
N ASP A 17 55.67 -7.14 -14.50
CA ASP A 17 55.39 -8.33 -15.30
C ASP A 17 53.89 -8.69 -15.20
N LEU A 18 53.17 -8.56 -16.31
CA LEU A 18 51.75 -8.80 -16.39
C LEU A 18 51.41 -10.29 -16.07
N GLY A 19 52.29 -11.25 -16.37
CA GLY A 19 52.11 -12.67 -16.07
C GLY A 19 52.25 -12.99 -14.58
N ALA A 20 52.96 -12.14 -13.83
CA ALA A 20 53.17 -12.27 -12.39
C ALA A 20 52.46 -11.15 -11.60
N LEU A 21 51.37 -10.59 -12.13
CA LEU A 21 50.62 -9.50 -11.53
C LEU A 21 49.16 -9.88 -11.25
N THR A 22 48.73 -9.65 -10.02
CA THR A 22 47.35 -9.74 -9.65
C THR A 22 46.82 -8.36 -9.23
N ILE A 23 45.77 -7.87 -9.90
CA ILE A 23 45.11 -6.61 -9.58
C ILE A 23 43.80 -6.93 -8.84
N ILE A 24 43.69 -6.43 -7.63
CA ILE A 24 42.52 -6.63 -6.75
C ILE A 24 41.72 -5.33 -6.74
N VAL A 25 40.42 -5.45 -7.01
CA VAL A 25 39.47 -4.33 -7.16
C VAL A 25 38.20 -4.54 -6.36
N PRO A 26 37.43 -3.48 -6.07
CA PRO A 26 36.20 -3.60 -5.28
C PRO A 26 34.96 -4.09 -6.05
N SER A 27 35.00 -4.15 -7.40
CA SER A 27 33.83 -4.53 -8.20
C SER A 27 34.19 -5.21 -9.52
N ASP A 28 33.35 -6.11 -10.02
CA ASP A 28 33.54 -6.81 -11.31
C ASP A 28 33.55 -5.84 -12.53
N ARG A 29 32.84 -4.72 -12.45
CA ARG A 29 32.81 -3.69 -13.52
C ARG A 29 34.16 -3.01 -13.73
N ALA A 30 34.87 -2.77 -12.64
CA ALA A 30 36.23 -2.23 -12.70
C ALA A 30 37.19 -3.14 -13.49
N ILE A 31 37.00 -4.46 -13.44
CA ILE A 31 37.80 -5.46 -14.16
C ILE A 31 37.78 -5.18 -15.67
N ASN A 32 36.58 -5.05 -16.25
CA ASN A 32 36.40 -4.81 -17.68
C ASN A 32 37.03 -3.46 -18.11
N LYS A 33 36.86 -2.43 -17.25
CA LYS A 33 37.41 -1.09 -17.56
C LYS A 33 38.92 -1.06 -17.50
N ILE A 34 39.55 -1.73 -16.51
CA ILE A 34 41.01 -1.84 -16.42
C ILE A 34 41.55 -2.64 -17.59
N LYS A 35 40.92 -3.76 -17.99
CA LYS A 35 41.33 -4.52 -19.19
C LYS A 35 41.30 -3.66 -20.44
N GLN A 36 40.27 -2.86 -20.63
CA GLN A 36 40.15 -1.94 -21.76
C GLN A 36 41.27 -0.92 -21.76
N GLU A 37 41.56 -0.26 -20.63
CA GLU A 37 42.62 0.74 -20.55
C GLU A 37 44.03 0.14 -20.73
N LEU A 38 44.27 -1.06 -20.22
CA LEU A 38 45.52 -1.79 -20.52
C LEU A 38 45.64 -2.10 -22.02
N SER A 39 44.55 -2.58 -22.66
CA SER A 39 44.58 -2.83 -24.12
C SER A 39 44.84 -1.55 -24.92
N ASN A 40 44.31 -0.43 -24.50
CA ASN A 40 44.54 0.87 -25.16
C ASN A 40 45.98 1.40 -24.99
N LEU A 41 46.67 1.03 -23.90
CA LEU A 41 47.99 1.53 -23.56
C LEU A 41 49.13 0.79 -24.26
N TYR A 42 48.90 -0.51 -24.57
CA TYR A 42 49.90 -1.34 -25.22
C TYR A 42 49.54 -1.51 -26.70
N SER A 43 50.50 -1.24 -27.58
CA SER A 43 50.39 -1.32 -29.05
C SER A 43 50.54 -2.77 -29.58
N ILE A 44 50.92 -3.69 -28.73
CA ILE A 44 51.12 -5.11 -29.04
C ILE A 44 50.15 -5.98 -28.24
N PRO A 45 49.81 -7.18 -28.70
CA PRO A 45 48.99 -8.13 -27.90
C PRO A 45 49.70 -8.46 -26.60
N ILE A 46 48.98 -8.34 -25.48
CA ILE A 46 49.45 -8.63 -24.13
C ILE A 46 48.63 -9.72 -23.49
N LEU A 47 49.22 -10.55 -22.66
CA LEU A 47 48.49 -11.37 -21.70
C LEU A 47 47.94 -10.46 -20.59
N SER A 48 46.64 -10.51 -20.37
CA SER A 48 46.01 -9.75 -19.30
C SER A 48 46.50 -10.26 -17.94
N PRO A 49 46.89 -9.37 -17.02
CA PRO A 49 47.15 -9.79 -15.64
C PRO A 49 45.85 -10.39 -15.05
N GLN A 50 46.00 -11.14 -13.98
CA GLN A 50 44.86 -11.60 -13.21
C GLN A 50 44.18 -10.38 -12.55
N ILE A 51 42.93 -10.12 -12.89
CA ILE A 51 42.14 -9.04 -12.26
C ILE A 51 40.96 -9.67 -11.58
N ILE A 52 40.84 -9.49 -10.27
CA ILE A 52 39.86 -10.19 -9.43
C ILE A 52 39.30 -9.23 -8.37
N THR A 53 38.04 -9.47 -7.95
CA THR A 53 37.46 -8.73 -6.82
C THR A 53 37.97 -9.25 -5.50
N ILE A 54 38.07 -8.38 -4.49
CA ILE A 54 38.56 -8.74 -3.15
C ILE A 54 37.73 -9.86 -2.52
N ASP A 55 36.42 -9.85 -2.69
CA ASP A 55 35.53 -10.88 -2.17
C ASP A 55 35.81 -12.27 -2.79
N LYS A 56 36.10 -12.32 -4.09
CA LYS A 56 36.49 -13.58 -4.75
C LYS A 56 37.91 -14.01 -4.37
N TRP A 57 38.80 -13.05 -4.20
CA TRP A 57 40.21 -13.30 -3.87
C TRP A 57 40.40 -13.81 -2.44
N MET A 58 39.63 -13.29 -1.48
CA MET A 58 39.68 -13.71 -0.07
C MET A 58 38.85 -14.97 0.24
N ARG A 59 38.30 -15.68 -0.76
CA ARG A 59 37.65 -16.97 -0.56
C ARG A 59 38.67 -18.09 -0.53
N THR A 60 38.49 -18.99 0.41
CA THR A 60 39.25 -20.25 0.41
C THR A 60 38.53 -21.28 -0.47
N GLU A 61 39.24 -21.97 -1.35
CA GLU A 61 38.66 -22.94 -2.30
C GLU A 61 38.04 -24.16 -1.59
N ASP A 62 38.47 -24.49 -0.39
CA ASP A 62 38.06 -25.68 0.36
C ASP A 62 36.69 -25.59 1.02
N LYS A 63 36.08 -24.39 1.11
CA LYS A 63 34.82 -24.17 1.80
C LYS A 63 33.86 -23.40 0.93
N SER A 64 32.62 -23.88 0.84
CA SER A 64 31.55 -23.13 0.15
C SER A 64 30.81 -22.19 1.12
N LYS A 65 30.41 -21.01 0.60
CA LYS A 65 29.61 -20.08 1.39
C LYS A 65 28.24 -20.71 1.68
N ILE A 66 27.83 -20.68 2.94
CA ILE A 66 26.52 -21.16 3.36
C ILE A 66 25.43 -20.13 3.01
N ASP A 67 24.30 -20.60 2.52
CA ASP A 67 23.12 -19.76 2.28
C ASP A 67 22.62 -19.10 3.57
N PRO A 68 22.19 -17.82 3.55
CA PRO A 68 21.72 -17.12 4.75
C PRO A 68 20.56 -17.81 5.48
N THR A 69 19.62 -18.40 4.74
CA THR A 69 18.49 -19.14 5.33
C THR A 69 18.98 -20.41 6.06
N ARG A 70 19.94 -21.11 5.47
CA ARG A 70 20.60 -22.27 6.11
C ARG A 70 21.42 -21.87 7.33
N GLN A 71 22.10 -20.71 7.30
CA GLN A 71 22.78 -20.17 8.48
C GLN A 71 21.82 -20.04 9.66
N LEU A 72 20.63 -19.48 9.39
CA LEU A 72 19.60 -19.24 10.38
C LEU A 72 19.08 -20.56 10.99
N ILE A 73 18.79 -21.54 10.14
CA ILE A 73 18.36 -22.88 10.59
C ILE A 73 19.43 -23.56 11.40
N THR A 74 20.70 -23.55 10.93
CA THR A 74 21.83 -24.14 11.64
C THR A 74 22.03 -23.51 13.01
N LEU A 75 21.88 -22.18 13.12
CA LEU A 75 21.97 -21.49 14.43
C LEU A 75 20.82 -21.91 15.34
N HIS A 76 19.60 -22.03 14.82
CA HIS A 76 18.45 -22.51 15.58
C HIS A 76 18.66 -23.94 16.12
N GLU A 77 19.10 -24.86 15.27
CA GLU A 77 19.39 -26.25 15.68
C GLU A 77 20.40 -26.32 16.84
N ILE A 78 21.41 -25.45 16.81
CA ILE A 78 22.42 -25.37 17.85
C ILE A 78 21.86 -24.71 19.12
N SER A 79 21.09 -23.65 18.97
CA SER A 79 20.49 -22.94 20.10
C SER A 79 19.51 -23.82 20.86
N ALA A 80 18.67 -24.59 20.17
CA ALA A 80 17.73 -25.54 20.77
C ALA A 80 18.36 -26.63 21.63
N GLN A 81 19.70 -26.84 21.52
CA GLN A 81 20.45 -27.76 22.38
C GLN A 81 20.93 -27.13 23.70
N LEU A 82 20.76 -25.82 23.86
CA LEU A 82 21.21 -25.08 25.03
C LEU A 82 20.04 -24.72 25.92
N ALA A 83 20.20 -24.86 27.22
CA ALA A 83 19.11 -24.74 28.21
C ALA A 83 18.26 -23.43 28.07
N PRO A 84 18.85 -22.22 27.87
CA PRO A 84 18.04 -21.01 27.79
C PRO A 84 17.15 -20.89 26.55
N PHE A 85 17.43 -21.69 25.50
CA PHE A 85 16.78 -21.57 24.20
C PHE A 85 15.91 -22.78 23.85
N LYS A 86 15.99 -23.86 24.67
CA LYS A 86 15.37 -25.14 24.35
C LYS A 86 13.86 -25.08 24.16
N ASP A 87 13.20 -24.22 24.95
CA ASP A 87 11.75 -24.08 24.95
C ASP A 87 11.26 -22.88 24.13
N GLN A 88 12.18 -22.22 23.39
CA GLN A 88 11.81 -21.10 22.52
C GLN A 88 11.18 -21.61 21.25
N SER A 89 10.08 -20.96 20.83
CA SER A 89 9.48 -21.17 19.53
C SER A 89 10.41 -20.67 18.42
N PHE A 90 10.23 -21.18 17.22
CA PHE A 90 10.99 -20.69 16.06
C PHE A 90 10.69 -19.21 15.77
N GLU A 91 9.49 -18.73 16.06
CA GLU A 91 9.11 -17.32 15.92
C GLU A 91 9.93 -16.43 16.87
N GLU A 92 10.06 -16.82 18.14
CA GLU A 92 10.90 -16.11 19.10
C GLU A 92 12.37 -16.09 18.66
N PHE A 93 12.88 -17.21 18.15
CA PHE A 93 14.24 -17.29 17.60
C PHE A 93 14.43 -16.34 16.41
N LEU A 94 13.48 -16.27 15.46
CA LEU A 94 13.56 -15.38 14.29
C LEU A 94 13.75 -13.92 14.67
N SER A 95 13.23 -13.49 15.81
CA SER A 95 13.34 -12.11 16.31
C SER A 95 14.77 -11.66 16.58
N TRP A 96 15.65 -12.59 16.96
CA TRP A 96 17.03 -12.29 17.34
C TRP A 96 18.12 -13.01 16.51
N GLY A 97 17.82 -14.17 15.95
CA GLY A 97 18.79 -15.01 15.27
C GLY A 97 19.52 -14.32 14.11
N ASN A 98 18.80 -13.58 13.28
CA ASN A 98 19.39 -12.82 12.16
C ASN A 98 20.36 -11.71 12.63
N THR A 99 20.01 -11.03 13.71
CA THR A 99 20.87 -9.96 14.28
C THR A 99 22.15 -10.57 14.82
N LEU A 100 22.04 -11.70 15.52
CA LEU A 100 23.21 -12.38 16.07
C LEU A 100 24.15 -12.93 15.00
N LEU A 101 23.61 -13.49 13.90
CA LEU A 101 24.42 -13.93 12.76
C LEU A 101 25.23 -12.79 12.13
N LYS A 102 24.64 -11.61 12.02
CA LYS A 102 25.35 -10.41 11.55
C LYS A 102 26.48 -10.02 12.50
N ASP A 103 26.23 -10.05 13.80
CA ASP A 103 27.25 -9.74 14.80
C ASP A 103 28.39 -10.78 14.77
N PHE A 104 28.09 -12.06 14.57
CA PHE A 104 29.10 -13.10 14.39
C PHE A 104 29.97 -12.84 13.15
N ASP A 105 29.36 -12.52 12.01
CA ASP A 105 30.07 -12.20 10.78
C ASP A 105 30.96 -10.96 10.92
N GLU A 106 30.50 -9.91 11.61
CA GLU A 106 31.29 -8.71 11.90
C GLU A 106 32.45 -8.99 12.84
N VAL A 107 32.25 -9.76 13.92
CA VAL A 107 33.31 -10.16 14.84
C VAL A 107 34.43 -10.90 14.09
N ASP A 108 34.08 -11.80 13.19
CA ASP A 108 35.06 -12.51 12.37
C ASP A 108 35.74 -11.56 11.36
N ARG A 109 34.99 -10.72 10.66
CA ARG A 109 35.51 -9.78 9.66
C ARG A 109 36.46 -8.74 10.24
N TYR A 110 36.24 -8.35 11.50
CA TYR A 110 37.12 -7.40 12.21
C TYR A 110 38.19 -8.06 13.09
N LEU A 111 38.38 -9.39 12.96
CA LEU A 111 39.37 -10.17 13.68
C LEU A 111 39.30 -10.04 15.21
N LEU A 112 38.14 -9.77 15.75
CA LEU A 112 37.94 -9.57 17.18
C LEU A 112 37.96 -10.91 17.94
N ASP A 113 38.37 -10.85 19.20
CA ASP A 113 38.17 -11.99 20.11
C ASP A 113 36.70 -12.09 20.53
N ALA A 114 36.00 -13.06 19.93
CA ALA A 114 34.57 -13.27 20.18
C ALA A 114 34.25 -13.50 21.67
N LYS A 115 35.14 -14.20 22.42
CA LYS A 115 34.91 -14.41 23.85
C LYS A 115 34.98 -13.12 24.63
N ALA A 116 35.94 -12.26 24.33
CA ALA A 116 36.07 -10.96 24.99
C ALA A 116 34.89 -10.02 24.61
N VAL A 117 34.51 -9.96 23.35
CA VAL A 117 33.38 -9.13 22.86
C VAL A 117 32.10 -9.52 23.58
N PHE A 118 31.72 -10.79 23.55
CA PHE A 118 30.44 -11.24 24.10
C PHE A 118 30.44 -11.26 25.64
N LYS A 119 31.59 -11.40 26.28
CA LYS A 119 31.73 -11.19 27.74
C LYS A 119 31.49 -9.73 28.12
N ASN A 120 32.09 -8.78 27.38
CA ASN A 120 31.88 -7.35 27.61
C ASN A 120 30.40 -6.97 27.33
N LEU A 121 29.81 -7.51 26.28
CA LEU A 121 28.39 -7.29 25.97
C LEU A 121 27.50 -7.79 27.11
N LYS A 122 27.74 -8.97 27.64
CA LYS A 122 27.04 -9.50 28.81
C LYS A 122 27.13 -8.54 29.99
N SER A 123 28.34 -8.06 30.29
CA SER A 123 28.55 -7.13 31.43
C SER A 123 27.84 -5.78 31.24
N ILE A 124 27.81 -5.23 30.04
CA ILE A 124 27.05 -4.01 29.72
C ILE A 124 25.56 -4.25 29.91
N LYS A 125 25.04 -5.36 29.40
CA LYS A 125 23.60 -5.71 29.52
C LYS A 125 23.23 -5.98 31.01
N GLU A 126 24.13 -6.50 31.77
CA GLU A 126 23.95 -6.61 33.22
C GLU A 126 23.86 -5.23 33.92
N LEU A 127 24.68 -4.27 33.51
CA LEU A 127 24.62 -2.90 34.01
C LEU A 127 23.35 -2.15 33.59
N GLU A 128 22.89 -2.35 32.32
CA GLU A 128 21.64 -1.75 31.84
C GLU A 128 20.39 -2.25 32.61
N THR A 129 20.45 -3.45 33.16
CA THR A 129 19.35 -4.08 33.91
C THR A 129 19.48 -3.87 35.43
N TRP A 130 20.56 -3.24 35.91
CA TRP A 130 20.75 -2.94 37.30
C TRP A 130 19.77 -1.87 37.79
N GLN A 131 18.82 -2.30 38.61
CA GLN A 131 18.07 -1.40 39.48
C GLN A 131 18.90 -1.12 40.73
N ILE A 132 18.81 0.11 41.23
CA ILE A 132 19.58 0.60 42.40
C ILE A 132 19.11 -0.05 43.73
N ASP A 133 18.05 -0.86 43.70
CA ASP A 133 17.48 -1.51 44.86
C ASP A 133 17.86 -3.01 44.89
N ASP A 134 18.15 -3.50 46.10
CA ASP A 134 18.55 -4.87 46.44
C ASP A 134 17.47 -5.94 46.26
N GLU A 135 16.55 -5.76 45.29
CA GLU A 135 15.52 -6.76 44.97
C GLU A 135 16.09 -7.90 44.10
N GLU A 136 15.67 -9.13 44.41
CA GLU A 136 16.02 -10.29 43.59
C GLU A 136 15.55 -10.09 42.12
N LEU A 137 16.44 -10.38 41.17
CA LEU A 137 16.16 -10.34 39.74
C LEU A 137 14.86 -11.07 39.39
N SER A 138 13.99 -10.43 38.65
CA SER A 138 12.78 -11.06 38.15
C SER A 138 13.11 -12.28 37.25
N SER A 139 12.15 -13.17 37.06
CA SER A 139 12.34 -14.36 36.18
C SER A 139 12.74 -13.98 34.76
N SER A 140 12.23 -12.86 34.24
CA SER A 140 12.56 -12.31 32.92
C SER A 140 14.01 -11.79 32.85
N GLN A 141 14.47 -11.11 33.91
CA GLN A 141 15.85 -10.63 34.02
C GLN A 141 16.85 -11.78 34.16
N LYS A 142 16.50 -12.86 34.90
CA LYS A 142 17.32 -14.08 34.99
C LYS A 142 17.46 -14.73 33.62
N LYS A 143 16.35 -14.91 32.88
CA LYS A 143 16.37 -15.45 31.51
C LYS A 143 17.21 -14.60 30.55
N PHE A 144 17.10 -13.28 30.65
CA PHE A 144 17.88 -12.34 29.85
C PHE A 144 19.40 -12.46 30.12
N LYS A 145 19.79 -12.57 31.37
CA LYS A 145 21.19 -12.77 31.78
C LYS A 145 21.73 -14.12 31.28
N GLU A 146 20.95 -15.19 31.37
CA GLU A 146 21.28 -16.51 30.85
C GLU A 146 21.47 -16.49 29.34
N PHE A 147 20.58 -15.80 28.60
CA PHE A 147 20.71 -15.61 27.16
C PHE A 147 22.09 -15.09 26.78
N TRP A 148 22.50 -13.96 27.33
CA TRP A 148 23.80 -13.34 27.03
C TRP A 148 25.00 -14.19 27.48
N GLY A 149 24.83 -14.99 28.51
CA GLY A 149 25.84 -15.92 29.01
C GLY A 149 26.22 -17.03 28.01
N HIS A 150 25.29 -17.43 27.17
CA HIS A 150 25.48 -18.53 26.23
C HIS A 150 25.90 -18.10 24.82
N ILE A 151 25.91 -16.80 24.51
CA ILE A 151 26.32 -16.32 23.17
C ILE A 151 27.73 -16.76 22.76
N PRO A 152 28.77 -16.71 23.64
CA PRO A 152 30.09 -17.20 23.28
C PRO A 152 30.12 -18.70 22.92
N GLU A 153 29.29 -19.50 23.57
CA GLU A 153 29.15 -20.93 23.30
C GLU A 153 28.42 -21.15 21.97
N LEU A 154 27.34 -20.42 21.70
CA LEU A 154 26.64 -20.44 20.41
C LEU A 154 27.61 -20.15 19.26
N TYR A 155 28.36 -19.04 19.35
CA TYR A 155 29.37 -18.71 18.36
C TYR A 155 30.38 -19.85 18.11
N THR A 156 30.87 -20.43 19.20
CA THR A 156 31.88 -21.52 19.11
C THR A 156 31.28 -22.78 18.46
N ARG A 157 30.08 -23.19 18.89
CA ARG A 157 29.40 -24.38 18.34
C ARG A 157 29.00 -24.17 16.87
N PHE A 158 28.52 -22.95 16.55
CA PHE A 158 28.14 -22.57 15.19
C PHE A 158 29.33 -22.71 14.22
N ASN A 159 30.46 -22.07 14.55
CA ASN A 159 31.64 -22.16 13.72
C ASN A 159 32.23 -23.60 13.61
N LYS A 160 32.16 -24.40 14.67
CA LYS A 160 32.58 -25.83 14.64
C LYS A 160 31.66 -26.64 13.72
N ARG A 161 30.35 -26.38 13.73
CA ARG A 161 29.38 -27.03 12.83
C ARG A 161 29.68 -26.68 11.37
N LEU A 162 29.85 -25.40 11.05
CA LEU A 162 30.19 -24.93 9.71
C LEU A 162 31.51 -25.58 9.21
N GLN A 163 32.53 -25.65 10.06
CA GLN A 163 33.79 -26.26 9.71
C GLN A 163 33.65 -27.77 9.39
N LYS A 164 32.85 -28.50 10.20
CA LYS A 164 32.53 -29.90 9.96
C LYS A 164 31.82 -30.10 8.61
N ASP A 165 30.91 -29.21 8.26
CA ASP A 165 30.08 -29.26 7.05
C ASP A 165 30.81 -28.67 5.82
N LYS A 166 32.10 -28.29 5.94
CA LYS A 166 32.88 -27.58 4.91
C LYS A 166 32.20 -26.34 4.38
N LYS A 167 31.51 -25.60 5.26
CA LYS A 167 30.81 -24.35 4.99
C LYS A 167 31.50 -23.19 5.70
N THR A 168 31.25 -21.99 5.22
CA THR A 168 31.77 -20.74 5.83
C THR A 168 30.80 -19.58 5.67
N THR A 169 30.84 -18.62 6.59
CA THR A 169 30.24 -17.29 6.40
C THR A 169 31.21 -16.35 5.71
N SER A 170 30.74 -15.17 5.30
CA SER A 170 31.62 -14.19 4.66
C SER A 170 32.72 -13.69 5.60
N GLY A 171 32.37 -13.31 6.83
CA GLY A 171 33.35 -12.84 7.82
C GLY A 171 34.34 -13.93 8.22
N ARG A 172 33.86 -15.15 8.40
CA ARG A 172 34.73 -16.30 8.73
C ARG A 172 35.71 -16.61 7.61
N ALA A 173 35.31 -16.57 6.35
CA ALA A 173 36.20 -16.74 5.21
C ALA A 173 37.33 -15.73 5.22
N TYR A 174 37.00 -14.44 5.51
CA TYR A 174 38.02 -13.38 5.61
C TYR A 174 38.98 -13.58 6.77
N ARG A 175 38.53 -14.05 7.92
CA ARG A 175 39.40 -14.41 9.06
C ARG A 175 40.31 -15.58 8.69
N ASP A 176 39.74 -16.66 8.18
CA ASP A 176 40.51 -17.87 7.79
C ASP A 176 41.58 -17.55 6.74
N PHE A 177 41.23 -16.72 5.74
CA PHE A 177 42.18 -16.25 4.73
C PHE A 177 43.29 -15.38 5.32
N ASN A 178 42.96 -14.46 6.24
CA ASN A 178 43.94 -13.63 6.92
C ASN A 178 44.92 -14.45 7.74
N ASP A 179 44.49 -15.56 8.36
CA ASP A 179 45.34 -16.47 9.13
C ASP A 179 46.22 -17.29 8.19
N ALA A 180 45.67 -17.79 7.06
CA ALA A 180 46.39 -18.60 6.08
C ALA A 180 47.44 -17.83 5.25
N ILE A 181 47.19 -16.55 4.94
CA ILE A 181 48.06 -15.75 4.04
C ILE A 181 49.49 -15.61 4.56
N ILE A 182 49.72 -15.82 5.85
CA ILE A 182 51.07 -15.80 6.45
C ILE A 182 51.92 -16.90 5.85
N ASP A 183 51.37 -18.10 5.71
CA ASP A 183 52.04 -19.26 5.18
C ASP A 183 52.14 -19.20 3.66
N GLU A 184 51.07 -18.78 2.97
CA GLU A 184 51.08 -18.62 1.51
C GLU A 184 52.01 -17.50 1.04
N ALA A 185 52.00 -16.34 1.71
CA ALA A 185 52.91 -15.25 1.38
C ALA A 185 54.38 -15.65 1.57
N SER A 186 54.69 -16.69 2.34
CA SER A 186 56.04 -17.28 2.44
C SER A 186 56.32 -18.21 1.25
N ARG A 187 55.33 -18.79 0.62
CA ARG A 187 55.39 -19.63 -0.57
C ARG A 187 55.37 -18.86 -1.88
N LEU A 188 54.80 -17.63 -1.86
CA LEU A 188 54.88 -16.69 -2.99
C LEU A 188 56.28 -16.11 -3.13
N THR A 189 57.26 -17.00 -3.30
CA THR A 189 58.67 -16.67 -3.59
C THR A 189 58.75 -16.33 -5.05
N GLY A 190 59.01 -15.07 -5.36
CA GLY A 190 59.28 -14.69 -6.74
C GLY A 190 58.79 -13.25 -7.06
N ASN A 191 58.80 -12.94 -8.32
CA ASN A 191 58.45 -11.62 -8.84
C ASN A 191 56.93 -11.30 -8.79
N HIS A 192 56.07 -12.11 -8.15
CA HIS A 192 54.62 -11.91 -8.12
C HIS A 192 54.28 -10.64 -7.35
N LYS A 193 53.52 -9.74 -7.97
CA LYS A 193 53.10 -8.47 -7.38
C LYS A 193 51.56 -8.38 -7.29
N PHE A 194 51.12 -7.65 -6.28
CA PHE A 194 49.71 -7.34 -6.07
C PHE A 194 49.48 -5.83 -6.18
N ILE A 195 48.36 -5.44 -6.78
CA ILE A 195 47.87 -4.06 -6.77
C ILE A 195 46.50 -4.03 -6.17
N PHE A 196 46.32 -3.35 -5.04
CA PHE A 196 45.02 -3.05 -4.45
C PHE A 196 44.60 -1.67 -4.93
N ALA A 197 43.55 -1.60 -5.75
CA ALA A 197 43.18 -0.35 -6.43
C ALA A 197 41.75 0.09 -6.14
N GLY A 198 41.59 1.35 -5.73
CA GLY A 198 40.29 2.02 -5.60
C GLY A 198 39.45 1.59 -4.40
N PHE A 199 40.11 1.17 -3.34
CA PHE A 199 39.46 0.85 -2.07
C PHE A 199 39.25 2.08 -1.19
N ASN A 200 38.16 2.11 -0.44
CA ASN A 200 37.86 3.14 0.54
C ASN A 200 37.63 2.53 1.93
N ALA A 201 36.40 2.16 2.29
CA ALA A 201 36.11 1.51 3.56
C ALA A 201 36.58 0.03 3.51
N LEU A 202 37.56 -0.30 4.33
CA LEU A 202 38.12 -1.63 4.47
C LEU A 202 37.93 -2.15 5.89
N SER A 203 37.63 -3.43 6.03
CA SER A 203 37.66 -4.13 7.32
C SER A 203 39.07 -4.38 7.80
N ILE A 204 39.23 -4.67 9.07
CA ILE A 204 40.54 -4.98 9.68
C ILE A 204 41.16 -6.23 9.03
N SER A 205 40.36 -7.25 8.68
CA SER A 205 40.88 -8.44 7.98
C SER A 205 41.48 -8.10 6.60
N GLU A 206 40.82 -7.23 5.83
CA GLU A 206 41.33 -6.76 4.53
C GLU A 206 42.60 -5.95 4.70
N LEU A 207 42.59 -4.97 5.59
CA LEU A 207 43.77 -4.14 5.89
C LEU A 207 44.95 -4.96 6.39
N SER A 208 44.69 -5.95 7.26
CA SER A 208 45.74 -6.84 7.77
C SER A 208 46.42 -7.66 6.68
N VAL A 209 45.65 -8.23 5.75
CA VAL A 209 46.16 -8.97 4.59
C VAL A 209 46.99 -8.05 3.70
N MET A 210 46.46 -6.86 3.36
CA MET A 210 47.16 -5.87 2.53
C MET A 210 48.48 -5.45 3.18
N LYS A 211 48.47 -5.17 4.49
CA LYS A 211 49.66 -4.78 5.23
C LYS A 211 50.74 -5.87 5.19
N LYS A 212 50.36 -7.13 5.43
CA LYS A 212 51.29 -8.26 5.37
C LYS A 212 52.02 -8.36 4.00
N LEU A 213 51.29 -8.13 2.92
CA LEU A 213 51.86 -8.15 1.55
C LEU A 213 52.70 -6.93 1.23
N ILE A 214 52.29 -5.75 1.71
CA ILE A 214 53.02 -4.48 1.55
C ILE A 214 54.34 -4.52 2.33
N ASP A 215 54.32 -4.96 3.57
CA ASP A 215 55.52 -5.08 4.41
C ASP A 215 56.56 -6.03 3.77
N LYS A 216 56.09 -7.04 3.02
CA LYS A 216 56.98 -7.93 2.19
C LYS A 216 57.39 -7.32 0.85
N LYS A 217 57.01 -6.07 0.55
CA LYS A 217 57.25 -5.36 -0.72
C LYS A 217 56.69 -6.09 -1.95
N CYS A 218 55.63 -6.91 -1.75
CA CYS A 218 54.95 -7.60 -2.83
C CYS A 218 53.70 -6.91 -3.32
N ALA A 219 53.25 -5.82 -2.67
CA ALA A 219 51.99 -5.16 -3.02
C ALA A 219 52.07 -3.63 -3.06
N PHE A 220 51.18 -3.04 -3.84
CA PHE A 220 50.96 -1.61 -3.94
C PHE A 220 49.52 -1.29 -3.57
N PHE A 221 49.31 -0.17 -2.89
CA PHE A 221 47.94 0.34 -2.57
C PHE A 221 47.70 1.65 -3.32
N LEU A 222 46.72 1.67 -4.22
CA LEU A 222 46.42 2.79 -5.09
C LEU A 222 45.04 3.35 -4.74
N SER A 223 44.98 4.62 -4.34
CA SER A 223 43.75 5.30 -3.90
C SER A 223 43.21 6.22 -5.00
N ASP A 224 41.93 6.15 -5.23
CA ASP A 224 41.14 7.06 -6.08
C ASP A 224 40.59 8.20 -5.23
N ALA A 225 41.36 9.28 -5.09
CA ALA A 225 41.01 10.38 -4.20
C ALA A 225 41.39 11.74 -4.75
N ASP A 226 40.79 12.80 -4.23
CA ASP A 226 41.10 14.20 -4.55
C ASP A 226 41.61 14.93 -3.31
N THR A 227 42.50 15.90 -3.53
CA THR A 227 43.05 16.72 -2.48
C THR A 227 42.03 17.57 -1.77
N PHE A 228 40.89 17.88 -2.40
CA PHE A 228 39.82 18.67 -1.83
C PHE A 228 39.40 18.10 -0.48
N TYR A 229 39.05 16.80 -0.40
CA TYR A 229 38.57 16.16 0.80
C TYR A 229 39.64 15.38 1.58
N THR A 230 40.84 15.25 1.05
CA THR A 230 41.94 14.59 1.78
C THR A 230 42.83 15.58 2.54
N ARG A 231 42.90 16.86 2.19
CA ARG A 231 43.63 17.89 2.95
C ARG A 231 42.96 18.23 4.28
N ASP A 232 41.63 18.34 4.28
CA ASP A 232 40.84 18.64 5.45
C ASP A 232 40.78 17.41 6.37
N SER A 233 41.17 17.60 7.64
CA SER A 233 41.11 16.53 8.64
C SER A 233 39.66 16.13 9.03
N ILE A 234 38.70 17.04 8.80
CA ILE A 234 37.30 16.88 9.24
C ILE A 234 36.43 16.32 8.13
N HIS A 235 36.78 16.54 6.84
CA HIS A 235 35.94 16.16 5.71
C HIS A 235 35.70 14.65 5.64
N GLU A 236 34.42 14.23 5.72
CA GLU A 236 33.99 12.84 5.84
C GLU A 236 34.49 11.94 4.70
N ALA A 237 34.49 12.46 3.44
CA ALA A 237 34.87 11.70 2.25
C ALA A 237 36.33 11.23 2.27
N GLY A 238 37.21 11.94 2.98
CA GLY A 238 38.64 11.60 3.08
C GLY A 238 38.97 10.66 4.25
N SER A 239 38.05 10.43 5.16
CA SER A 239 38.32 9.78 6.46
C SER A 239 38.92 8.37 6.32
N PHE A 240 38.34 7.52 5.49
CA PHE A 240 38.86 6.16 5.29
C PHE A 240 40.17 6.11 4.51
N ILE A 241 40.33 6.99 3.52
CA ILE A 241 41.55 7.04 2.75
C ILE A 241 42.75 7.34 3.66
N LYS A 242 42.61 8.32 4.58
CA LYS A 242 43.64 8.68 5.55
C LYS A 242 43.92 7.54 6.51
N LYS A 243 42.89 6.96 7.14
CA LYS A 243 42.98 5.82 8.06
C LYS A 243 43.69 4.63 7.39
N ASN A 244 43.37 4.33 6.12
CA ASN A 244 43.99 3.23 5.41
C ASN A 244 45.46 3.46 5.17
N HIS A 245 45.85 4.66 4.68
CA HIS A 245 47.25 5.00 4.43
C HIS A 245 48.07 5.00 5.72
N GLU A 246 47.52 5.50 6.81
CA GLU A 246 48.13 5.48 8.14
C GLU A 246 48.34 4.04 8.65
N PHE A 247 47.28 3.20 8.58
CA PHE A 247 47.35 1.81 9.01
C PHE A 247 48.34 0.99 8.20
N LEU A 248 48.37 1.17 6.85
CA LEU A 248 49.23 0.46 5.95
C LEU A 248 50.68 1.03 5.97
N ASN A 249 50.87 2.23 6.51
CA ASN A 249 52.11 2.99 6.54
C ASN A 249 52.69 3.16 5.10
N VAL A 250 51.87 3.69 4.19
CA VAL A 250 52.24 3.91 2.79
C VAL A 250 51.92 5.33 2.33
N ASP A 251 52.74 5.88 1.47
CA ASP A 251 52.48 7.11 0.75
C ASP A 251 51.52 6.87 -0.45
N TYR A 252 51.18 7.93 -1.18
CA TYR A 252 50.38 7.85 -2.39
C TYR A 252 51.23 7.52 -3.62
N PRO A 253 51.29 6.26 -4.08
CA PRO A 253 52.10 5.88 -5.23
C PRO A 253 51.68 6.55 -6.55
N ILE A 254 50.40 6.91 -6.61
CA ILE A 254 49.81 7.73 -7.67
C ILE A 254 49.42 9.07 -7.08
N PRO A 255 49.77 10.22 -7.74
CA PRO A 255 49.39 11.53 -7.24
C PRO A 255 47.88 11.67 -7.15
N LEU A 256 47.38 12.20 -6.00
CA LEU A 256 45.98 12.54 -5.82
C LEU A 256 45.50 13.52 -6.88
N LEU A 257 44.20 13.47 -7.18
CA LEU A 257 43.57 14.44 -8.06
C LEU A 257 43.57 15.84 -7.41
N LYS A 258 43.47 16.86 -8.22
CA LYS A 258 43.24 18.27 -7.85
C LYS A 258 42.18 18.84 -8.77
N SER A 259 41.12 18.05 -9.01
CA SER A 259 40.09 18.40 -10.00
C SER A 259 38.99 19.21 -9.40
N ILE A 260 38.55 18.86 -8.22
CA ILE A 260 37.34 19.45 -7.58
C ILE A 260 37.56 20.96 -7.29
N ASP A 261 38.75 21.35 -6.88
CA ASP A 261 39.11 22.74 -6.55
C ASP A 261 39.09 23.71 -7.75
N ASN A 262 39.30 23.24 -8.98
CA ASN A 262 39.53 24.08 -10.13
C ASN A 262 38.64 23.78 -11.34
N LYS A 263 37.89 22.68 -11.33
CA LYS A 263 37.13 22.23 -12.47
C LYS A 263 35.91 23.12 -12.70
N LYS A 264 35.57 23.38 -13.94
CA LYS A 264 34.29 23.98 -14.31
C LYS A 264 33.20 22.92 -14.24
N MET A 265 32.14 23.19 -13.51
CA MET A 265 31.00 22.29 -13.31
C MET A 265 29.70 23.07 -13.21
N ASN A 266 28.67 22.58 -13.87
CA ASN A 266 27.30 23.10 -13.72
C ASN A 266 26.49 22.15 -12.84
N ILE A 267 25.94 22.66 -11.75
CA ILE A 267 25.15 21.93 -10.81
C ILE A 267 23.73 22.52 -10.80
N THR A 268 22.75 21.71 -11.12
CA THR A 268 21.33 22.08 -11.01
C THR A 268 20.72 21.28 -9.88
N ILE A 269 20.22 21.95 -8.85
CA ILE A 269 19.51 21.34 -7.74
C ILE A 269 18.02 21.59 -7.95
N VAL A 270 17.23 20.51 -8.05
CA VAL A 270 15.80 20.59 -8.35
C VAL A 270 15.01 20.07 -7.15
N GLU A 271 14.27 20.96 -6.54
CA GLU A 271 13.28 20.61 -5.54
C GLU A 271 12.02 20.11 -6.25
N CYS A 272 11.51 18.95 -5.86
CA CYS A 272 10.31 18.37 -6.42
C CYS A 272 9.25 18.20 -5.30
N SER A 273 8.02 18.62 -5.56
CA SER A 273 6.92 18.46 -4.60
C SER A 273 6.55 16.99 -4.36
N GLN A 274 6.84 16.10 -5.31
CA GLN A 274 6.53 14.67 -5.23
C GLN A 274 7.68 13.81 -5.77
N GLN A 275 7.76 12.56 -5.32
CA GLN A 275 8.80 11.62 -5.78
C GLN A 275 8.78 11.40 -7.31
N ILE A 276 7.58 11.30 -7.90
CA ILE A 276 7.45 11.11 -9.35
C ILE A 276 7.97 12.33 -10.14
N GLY A 277 7.93 13.53 -9.58
CA GLY A 277 8.50 14.74 -10.17
C GLY A 277 9.98 14.60 -10.46
N GLN A 278 10.73 13.93 -9.57
CA GLN A 278 12.15 13.67 -9.76
C GLN A 278 12.40 12.80 -11.00
N VAL A 279 11.56 11.78 -11.21
CA VAL A 279 11.64 10.89 -12.38
C VAL A 279 11.31 11.64 -13.67
N LYS A 280 10.33 12.56 -13.63
CA LYS A 280 10.01 13.42 -14.79
C LYS A 280 11.13 14.40 -15.11
N VAL A 281 11.81 14.95 -14.11
CA VAL A 281 13.01 15.77 -14.32
C VAL A 281 14.11 14.94 -15.00
N ALA A 282 14.35 13.72 -14.51
CA ALA A 282 15.35 12.83 -15.14
C ALA A 282 14.98 12.49 -16.58
N ALA A 283 13.72 12.17 -16.86
CA ALA A 283 13.26 11.89 -18.22
C ALA A 283 13.46 13.10 -19.16
N ASN A 284 13.18 14.32 -18.67
CA ASN A 284 13.39 15.54 -19.44
C ASN A 284 14.89 15.80 -19.72
N GLU A 285 15.76 15.63 -18.70
CA GLU A 285 17.21 15.75 -18.89
C GLU A 285 17.73 14.72 -19.89
N LEU A 286 17.28 13.46 -19.78
CA LEU A 286 17.66 12.38 -20.71
C LEU A 286 17.21 12.67 -22.14
N ASN A 287 15.98 13.23 -22.30
CA ASN A 287 15.44 13.55 -23.63
C ASN A 287 16.25 14.59 -24.38
N ASN A 288 16.98 15.46 -23.66
CA ASN A 288 17.80 16.52 -24.23
C ASN A 288 19.26 16.09 -24.56
N LEU A 289 19.64 14.83 -24.25
CA LEU A 289 21.01 14.37 -24.47
C LEU A 289 21.25 13.93 -25.93
N SER A 290 22.40 14.32 -26.48
CA SER A 290 22.91 13.73 -27.70
C SER A 290 23.36 12.28 -27.52
N VAL A 291 23.46 11.50 -28.59
CA VAL A 291 23.88 10.08 -28.55
C VAL A 291 25.28 9.91 -27.91
N GLU A 292 26.18 10.86 -28.12
CA GLU A 292 27.50 10.84 -27.51
C GLU A 292 27.46 11.07 -25.99
N GLU A 293 26.59 11.99 -25.55
CA GLU A 293 26.40 12.29 -24.13
C GLU A 293 25.71 11.11 -23.39
N GLN A 294 24.79 10.38 -24.04
CA GLN A 294 24.13 9.20 -23.45
C GLN A 294 25.18 8.18 -22.93
N ASN A 295 26.25 7.93 -23.68
CA ASN A 295 27.30 6.99 -23.27
C ASN A 295 28.16 7.46 -22.09
N ASN A 296 28.05 8.73 -21.71
CA ASN A 296 28.77 9.34 -20.57
C ASN A 296 27.82 9.80 -19.45
N THR A 297 26.57 9.32 -19.50
CA THR A 297 25.51 9.72 -18.55
C THR A 297 25.22 8.63 -17.53
N LEU A 298 25.13 9.06 -16.28
CA LEU A 298 24.69 8.27 -15.14
C LEU A 298 23.37 8.81 -14.61
N VAL A 299 22.36 7.95 -14.50
CA VAL A 299 21.20 8.15 -13.63
C VAL A 299 21.51 7.47 -12.29
N LEU A 300 21.82 8.28 -11.30
CA LEU A 300 22.19 7.82 -9.97
C LEU A 300 20.94 7.73 -9.11
N LEU A 301 20.59 6.53 -8.63
CA LEU A 301 19.50 6.31 -7.70
C LEU A 301 20.04 6.35 -6.26
N CYS A 302 19.87 7.49 -5.60
CA CYS A 302 20.15 7.61 -4.16
C CYS A 302 19.01 6.99 -3.34
N ASP A 303 17.80 7.00 -3.87
CA ASP A 303 16.67 6.20 -3.42
C ASP A 303 16.39 5.09 -4.44
N GLU A 304 16.79 3.86 -4.13
CA GLU A 304 16.63 2.70 -5.01
C GLU A 304 15.17 2.31 -5.25
N SER A 305 14.25 2.80 -4.41
CA SER A 305 12.81 2.55 -4.62
C SER A 305 12.26 3.18 -5.91
N LEU A 306 12.97 4.17 -6.47
CA LEU A 306 12.59 4.82 -7.72
C LEU A 306 12.90 4.00 -8.99
N ILE A 307 13.59 2.84 -8.87
CA ILE A 307 14.05 2.05 -10.03
C ILE A 307 12.90 1.68 -10.99
N SER A 308 11.76 1.22 -10.47
CA SER A 308 10.60 0.85 -11.28
C SER A 308 10.01 2.06 -12.03
N SER A 309 9.94 3.21 -11.36
CA SER A 309 9.44 4.44 -11.96
C SER A 309 10.40 4.99 -13.02
N VAL A 310 11.70 4.95 -12.77
CA VAL A 310 12.72 5.39 -13.73
C VAL A 310 12.72 4.53 -14.98
N THR A 311 12.73 3.21 -14.84
CA THR A 311 12.77 2.29 -16.00
C THR A 311 11.54 2.44 -16.90
N LYS A 312 10.36 2.76 -16.34
CA LYS A 312 9.14 3.00 -17.11
C LYS A 312 9.06 4.39 -17.76
N ASN A 313 9.92 5.32 -17.37
CA ASN A 313 9.93 6.69 -17.87
C ASN A 313 11.19 7.04 -18.67
N ILE A 314 11.96 6.05 -19.11
CA ILE A 314 13.09 6.29 -20.02
C ILE A 314 12.53 6.77 -21.36
N PRO A 315 12.99 7.91 -21.89
CA PRO A 315 12.50 8.45 -23.17
C PRO A 315 12.81 7.53 -24.36
N ALA A 316 11.95 7.56 -25.38
CA ALA A 316 12.07 6.71 -26.57
C ALA A 316 13.33 6.99 -27.43
N ASN A 317 13.95 8.16 -27.28
CA ASN A 317 15.20 8.50 -27.97
C ASN A 317 16.45 7.90 -27.31
N ILE A 318 16.31 7.18 -26.20
CA ILE A 318 17.38 6.46 -25.53
C ILE A 318 17.35 5.00 -25.97
N ASP A 319 18.17 4.64 -26.94
CA ASP A 319 18.19 3.29 -27.54
C ASP A 319 18.78 2.24 -26.60
N LYS A 320 19.78 2.61 -25.79
CA LYS A 320 20.52 1.69 -24.93
C LYS A 320 20.55 2.19 -23.50
N THR A 321 20.05 1.36 -22.60
CA THR A 321 20.09 1.61 -21.15
C THR A 321 20.61 0.37 -20.44
N ASN A 322 21.55 0.55 -19.54
CA ASN A 322 22.00 -0.51 -18.65
C ASN A 322 21.57 -0.21 -17.22
N VAL A 323 20.71 -1.03 -16.68
CA VAL A 323 20.25 -0.95 -15.30
C VAL A 323 21.03 -1.94 -14.47
N SER A 324 21.84 -1.45 -13.55
CA SER A 324 22.71 -2.30 -12.74
C SER A 324 22.10 -2.77 -11.43
N LEU A 325 21.17 -2.02 -10.94
CA LEU A 325 20.39 -2.40 -9.76
C LEU A 325 19.45 -3.55 -10.13
N GLY A 326 19.46 -4.61 -9.36
CA GLY A 326 18.40 -5.61 -9.43
C GLY A 326 17.10 -5.03 -8.87
N LEU A 327 15.98 -5.26 -9.53
CA LEU A 327 14.68 -4.94 -8.95
C LEU A 327 14.38 -5.96 -7.84
N PRO A 328 14.26 -5.53 -6.57
CA PRO A 328 13.86 -6.45 -5.51
C PRO A 328 12.51 -7.09 -5.84
N ILE A 329 12.41 -8.41 -5.77
CA ILE A 329 11.17 -9.13 -6.09
C ILE A 329 10.00 -8.64 -5.21
N THR A 330 10.31 -8.21 -3.99
CA THR A 330 9.33 -7.64 -3.04
C THR A 330 8.76 -6.28 -3.47
N GLN A 331 9.36 -5.61 -4.44
CA GLN A 331 8.83 -4.38 -5.04
C GLN A 331 7.98 -4.64 -6.31
N THR A 332 7.74 -5.90 -6.62
CA THR A 332 6.89 -6.32 -7.73
C THR A 332 5.51 -6.74 -7.26
N ALA A 333 4.57 -6.88 -8.17
CA ALA A 333 3.20 -7.29 -7.88
C ALA A 333 3.11 -8.67 -7.18
N ILE A 334 4.13 -9.53 -7.33
CA ILE A 334 4.13 -10.87 -6.69
C ILE A 334 4.09 -10.77 -5.16
N LYS A 335 4.65 -9.70 -4.56
CA LYS A 335 4.63 -9.53 -3.09
C LYS A 335 3.20 -9.33 -2.58
N SER A 336 2.47 -8.39 -3.16
CA SER A 336 1.07 -8.15 -2.78
C SER A 336 0.19 -9.36 -3.07
N TRP A 337 0.45 -10.08 -4.16
CA TRP A 337 -0.27 -11.31 -4.49
C TRP A 337 -0.07 -12.41 -3.45
N VAL A 338 1.16 -12.65 -3.04
CA VAL A 338 1.47 -13.61 -1.96
C VAL A 338 0.83 -13.19 -0.64
N ASP A 339 0.86 -11.90 -0.31
CA ASP A 339 0.21 -11.39 0.90
C ASP A 339 -1.31 -11.65 0.88
N ILE A 340 -1.95 -11.50 -0.28
CA ILE A 340 -3.38 -11.83 -0.45
C ILE A 340 -3.62 -13.33 -0.17
N LEU A 341 -2.77 -14.24 -0.66
CA LEU A 341 -2.93 -15.68 -0.41
C LEU A 341 -2.90 -16.00 1.09
N PHE A 342 -1.96 -15.41 1.84
CA PHE A 342 -1.90 -15.60 3.28
C PHE A 342 -3.08 -14.94 4.01
N GLN A 343 -3.51 -13.75 3.56
CA GLN A 343 -4.66 -13.06 4.13
C GLN A 343 -5.96 -13.85 3.97
N ILE A 344 -6.16 -14.50 2.81
CA ILE A 344 -7.28 -15.41 2.57
C ILE A 344 -7.33 -16.50 3.64
N GLN A 345 -6.19 -17.11 3.94
CA GLN A 345 -6.11 -18.18 4.94
C GLN A 345 -6.35 -17.67 6.37
N GLU A 346 -5.88 -16.48 6.70
CA GLU A 346 -6.15 -15.83 8.00
C GLU A 346 -7.64 -15.52 8.15
N ASN A 347 -8.30 -15.00 7.11
CA ASN A 347 -9.72 -14.70 7.13
C ASN A 347 -10.58 -15.97 7.21
N LYS A 348 -10.20 -17.05 6.54
CA LYS A 348 -10.88 -18.34 6.70
C LYS A 348 -10.85 -18.84 8.15
N LEU A 349 -9.72 -18.68 8.81
CA LEU A 349 -9.60 -19.04 10.23
C LEU A 349 -10.41 -18.12 11.13
N LYS A 350 -10.44 -16.82 10.83
CA LYS A 350 -11.16 -15.81 11.60
C LYS A 350 -12.68 -16.01 11.52
N PHE A 351 -13.18 -16.25 10.32
CA PHE A 351 -14.62 -16.38 10.09
C PHE A 351 -15.15 -17.81 10.26
N GLY A 352 -14.25 -18.81 10.28
CA GLY A 352 -14.64 -20.22 10.47
C GLY A 352 -15.52 -20.79 9.35
N THR A 353 -15.48 -20.20 8.14
CA THR A 353 -16.32 -20.55 7.01
C THR A 353 -15.49 -21.13 5.85
N GLU A 354 -16.12 -22.05 5.09
CA GLU A 354 -15.55 -22.53 3.82
C GLU A 354 -15.81 -21.55 2.67
N SER A 355 -16.73 -20.62 2.85
CA SER A 355 -17.01 -19.56 1.87
C SER A 355 -15.86 -18.56 1.76
N ILE A 356 -15.83 -17.81 0.67
CA ILE A 356 -14.80 -16.82 0.39
C ILE A 356 -15.28 -15.45 0.84
N TYR A 357 -14.54 -14.78 1.69
CA TYR A 357 -14.80 -13.40 2.06
C TYR A 357 -14.70 -12.49 0.84
N PHE A 358 -15.69 -11.62 0.61
CA PHE A 358 -15.83 -10.84 -0.62
C PHE A 358 -14.59 -10.00 -0.95
N TYR A 359 -14.02 -9.30 0.01
CA TYR A 359 -12.86 -8.45 -0.25
C TYR A 359 -11.59 -9.26 -0.59
N ASP A 360 -11.47 -10.49 -0.10
CA ASP A 360 -10.40 -11.40 -0.51
C ASP A 360 -10.61 -11.86 -1.96
N PHE A 361 -11.85 -12.21 -2.31
CA PHE A 361 -12.23 -12.52 -3.69
C PHE A 361 -11.93 -11.36 -4.63
N GLN A 362 -12.41 -10.16 -4.31
CA GLN A 362 -12.23 -8.95 -5.12
C GLN A 362 -10.74 -8.63 -5.34
N ARG A 363 -9.94 -8.64 -4.26
CA ARG A 363 -8.50 -8.39 -4.34
C ARG A 363 -7.77 -9.43 -5.19
N PHE A 364 -8.16 -10.70 -5.06
CA PHE A 364 -7.53 -11.80 -5.78
C PHE A 364 -7.83 -11.77 -7.28
N ILE A 365 -9.11 -11.62 -7.68
CA ILE A 365 -9.50 -11.62 -9.09
C ILE A 365 -9.00 -10.39 -9.85
N ASN A 366 -8.94 -9.23 -9.19
CA ASN A 366 -8.49 -7.97 -9.78
C ASN A 366 -6.97 -7.77 -9.68
N HIS A 367 -6.24 -8.72 -9.10
CA HIS A 367 -4.79 -8.61 -8.97
C HIS A 367 -4.09 -8.90 -10.31
N SER A 368 -3.09 -8.07 -10.67
CA SER A 368 -2.41 -8.16 -11.96
C SER A 368 -1.79 -9.54 -12.24
N VAL A 369 -1.30 -10.25 -11.24
CA VAL A 369 -0.75 -11.61 -11.38
C VAL A 369 -1.86 -12.59 -11.77
N THR A 370 -3.03 -12.53 -11.13
CA THR A 370 -4.19 -13.36 -11.47
C THR A 370 -4.69 -13.03 -12.88
N LEU A 371 -4.85 -11.74 -13.18
CA LEU A 371 -5.29 -11.27 -14.50
C LEU A 371 -4.34 -11.66 -15.63
N SER A 372 -3.03 -11.81 -15.35
CA SER A 372 -2.05 -12.18 -16.38
C SER A 372 -2.26 -13.56 -17.01
N CYS A 373 -2.94 -14.46 -16.32
CA CYS A 373 -3.29 -15.79 -16.82
C CYS A 373 -4.78 -15.94 -17.19
N THR A 374 -5.60 -14.91 -16.94
CA THR A 374 -7.06 -14.93 -17.15
C THR A 374 -7.40 -14.41 -18.54
N SER A 375 -8.27 -15.09 -19.26
CA SER A 375 -8.78 -14.63 -20.56
C SER A 375 -9.76 -13.47 -20.40
N ILE A 376 -9.96 -12.70 -21.48
CA ILE A 376 -10.91 -11.57 -21.49
C ILE A 376 -12.33 -12.04 -21.13
N GLN A 377 -12.73 -13.21 -21.61
CA GLN A 377 -14.06 -13.78 -21.33
C GLN A 377 -14.21 -14.13 -19.83
N GLU A 378 -13.18 -14.74 -19.25
CA GLU A 378 -13.16 -15.04 -17.81
C GLU A 378 -13.18 -13.77 -16.95
N MET A 379 -12.46 -12.71 -17.37
CA MET A 379 -12.50 -11.40 -16.68
C MET A 379 -13.91 -10.82 -16.64
N TYR A 380 -14.66 -10.91 -17.75
CA TYR A 380 -16.07 -10.46 -17.79
C TYR A 380 -16.95 -11.28 -16.87
N LEU A 381 -16.82 -12.62 -16.86
CA LEU A 381 -17.61 -13.50 -16.00
C LEU A 381 -17.30 -13.25 -14.51
N LEU A 382 -16.03 -13.10 -14.12
CA LEU A 382 -15.64 -12.76 -12.75
C LEU A 382 -16.17 -11.38 -12.32
N GLY A 383 -16.14 -10.40 -13.24
CA GLY A 383 -16.73 -9.09 -13.02
C GLY A 383 -18.25 -9.11 -12.86
N ASP A 384 -18.96 -10.02 -13.57
CA ASP A 384 -20.40 -10.22 -13.39
C ASP A 384 -20.69 -10.80 -11.99
N ILE A 385 -19.89 -11.77 -11.54
CA ILE A 385 -20.01 -12.35 -10.19
C ILE A 385 -19.77 -11.28 -9.14
N GLU A 386 -18.76 -10.44 -9.30
CA GLU A 386 -18.46 -9.31 -8.42
C GLU A 386 -19.64 -8.33 -8.34
N ARG A 387 -20.18 -7.93 -9.49
CA ARG A 387 -21.34 -7.02 -9.56
C ARG A 387 -22.60 -7.61 -8.94
N ASP A 388 -22.88 -8.91 -9.15
CA ASP A 388 -24.01 -9.59 -8.51
C ASP A 388 -23.85 -9.67 -7.00
N ALA A 389 -22.61 -9.94 -6.53
CA ALA A 389 -22.28 -9.93 -5.12
C ALA A 389 -22.55 -8.57 -4.47
N ILE A 390 -22.07 -7.49 -5.08
CA ILE A 390 -22.29 -6.11 -4.61
C ILE A 390 -23.79 -5.77 -4.62
N LYS A 391 -24.49 -6.13 -5.70
CA LYS A 391 -25.94 -5.87 -5.82
C LYS A 391 -26.76 -6.55 -4.72
N LYS A 392 -26.37 -7.77 -4.33
CA LYS A 392 -27.04 -8.59 -3.31
C LYS A 392 -26.43 -8.44 -1.92
N ASN A 393 -25.46 -7.58 -1.74
CA ASN A 393 -24.70 -7.41 -0.50
C ASN A 393 -24.16 -8.74 0.08
N ARG A 394 -23.61 -9.60 -0.79
CA ARG A 394 -23.06 -10.89 -0.35
C ARG A 394 -21.67 -10.71 0.22
N ILE A 395 -21.54 -10.76 1.53
CA ILE A 395 -20.26 -10.68 2.24
C ILE A 395 -19.41 -11.92 1.99
N PHE A 396 -20.03 -13.08 1.80
CA PHE A 396 -19.34 -14.34 1.50
C PHE A 396 -19.78 -14.89 0.14
N GLN A 397 -18.79 -15.38 -0.63
CA GLN A 397 -19.01 -15.98 -1.95
C GLN A 397 -18.81 -17.49 -1.90
N SER A 398 -19.61 -18.22 -2.68
CA SER A 398 -19.42 -19.63 -2.88
C SER A 398 -18.18 -19.91 -3.73
N ILE A 399 -17.35 -20.85 -3.32
CA ILE A 399 -16.19 -21.31 -4.11
C ILE A 399 -16.63 -21.84 -5.47
N GLU A 400 -17.75 -22.57 -5.52
CA GLU A 400 -18.26 -23.16 -6.76
C GLU A 400 -18.71 -22.11 -7.79
N ALA A 401 -19.20 -20.95 -7.35
CA ALA A 401 -19.61 -19.88 -8.24
C ALA A 401 -18.45 -19.27 -9.02
N ILE A 402 -17.21 -19.40 -8.54
CA ILE A 402 -16.02 -18.81 -9.13
C ILE A 402 -15.26 -19.77 -10.05
N LYS A 403 -15.58 -21.05 -10.02
CA LYS A 403 -15.02 -22.11 -10.87
C LYS A 403 -15.57 -22.04 -12.29
N ILE A 404 -15.36 -20.94 -12.99
CA ILE A 404 -15.95 -20.63 -14.30
C ILE A 404 -15.26 -21.33 -15.49
N SER A 405 -14.07 -21.90 -15.27
CA SER A 405 -13.30 -22.65 -16.27
C SER A 405 -12.41 -23.70 -15.59
N ASP A 406 -11.81 -24.60 -16.36
CA ASP A 406 -10.85 -25.59 -15.82
C ASP A 406 -9.65 -24.88 -15.17
N LEU A 407 -9.10 -23.83 -15.82
CA LEU A 407 -8.01 -23.04 -15.27
C LEU A 407 -8.42 -22.35 -13.95
N MET A 408 -9.56 -21.67 -13.96
CA MET A 408 -10.03 -20.98 -12.75
C MET A 408 -10.42 -21.97 -11.66
N SER A 409 -10.90 -23.16 -12.00
CA SER A 409 -11.17 -24.22 -11.01
C SER A 409 -9.90 -24.66 -10.30
N GLU A 410 -8.78 -24.83 -11.04
CA GLU A 410 -7.48 -25.16 -10.47
C GLU A 410 -6.91 -24.01 -9.62
N VAL A 411 -6.93 -22.77 -10.15
CA VAL A 411 -6.44 -21.58 -9.48
C VAL A 411 -7.23 -21.29 -8.18
N VAL A 412 -8.55 -21.35 -8.26
CA VAL A 412 -9.46 -21.14 -7.13
C VAL A 412 -9.30 -22.23 -6.08
N GLY A 413 -9.18 -23.49 -6.52
CA GLY A 413 -8.95 -24.62 -5.62
C GLY A 413 -7.67 -24.45 -4.80
N LEU A 414 -6.56 -24.14 -5.43
CA LEU A 414 -5.27 -23.95 -4.75
C LEU A 414 -5.25 -22.72 -3.85
N THR A 415 -5.95 -21.64 -4.22
CA THR A 415 -5.99 -20.37 -3.49
C THR A 415 -6.91 -20.42 -2.28
N PHE A 416 -8.15 -20.89 -2.50
CA PHE A 416 -9.22 -20.83 -1.50
C PHE A 416 -9.44 -22.15 -0.77
N GLU A 417 -8.70 -23.21 -1.09
CA GLU A 417 -8.67 -24.39 -0.25
C GLU A 417 -8.10 -24.06 1.14
N ASN A 418 -8.70 -24.65 2.19
CA ASN A 418 -8.18 -24.45 3.54
C ASN A 418 -6.82 -25.16 3.72
N TRP A 419 -5.80 -24.37 4.06
CA TRP A 419 -4.46 -24.92 4.32
C TRP A 419 -4.31 -25.55 5.70
N ASN A 420 -5.34 -25.50 6.56
CA ASN A 420 -5.40 -26.13 7.88
C ASN A 420 -4.23 -25.77 8.81
N LYS A 421 -3.70 -24.55 8.69
CA LYS A 421 -2.49 -24.08 9.38
C LYS A 421 -1.22 -24.88 9.03
N ASP A 422 -1.28 -25.76 8.03
CA ASP A 422 -0.15 -26.53 7.56
C ASP A 422 0.70 -25.70 6.58
N TRP A 423 1.86 -25.28 7.05
CA TRP A 423 2.78 -24.49 6.25
C TRP A 423 3.41 -25.28 5.08
N LYS A 424 3.51 -26.61 5.16
CA LYS A 424 3.97 -27.46 4.05
C LYS A 424 2.97 -27.45 2.91
N LYS A 425 1.69 -27.55 3.26
CA LYS A 425 0.59 -27.41 2.30
C LYS A 425 0.59 -26.00 1.68
N ALA A 426 0.81 -24.95 2.49
CA ALA A 426 0.92 -23.58 2.00
C ALA A 426 2.00 -23.45 0.92
N LEU A 427 3.21 -23.94 1.19
CA LEU A 427 4.31 -23.89 0.22
C LEU A 427 3.99 -24.68 -1.05
N SER A 428 3.44 -25.88 -0.91
CA SER A 428 3.06 -26.74 -2.04
C SER A 428 2.01 -26.04 -2.92
N ASN A 429 0.98 -25.47 -2.32
CA ASN A 429 -0.08 -24.77 -3.05
C ASN A 429 0.45 -23.52 -3.74
N ILE A 430 1.25 -22.69 -3.06
CA ILE A 430 1.87 -21.48 -3.66
C ILE A 430 2.73 -21.87 -4.86
N ARG A 431 3.54 -22.94 -4.75
CA ARG A 431 4.41 -23.41 -5.84
C ARG A 431 3.60 -23.94 -7.02
N THR A 432 2.59 -24.78 -6.76
CA THR A 432 1.71 -25.30 -7.82
C THR A 432 0.98 -24.18 -8.52
N LEU A 433 0.42 -23.24 -7.76
CA LEU A 433 -0.28 -22.07 -8.28
C LEU A 433 0.64 -21.21 -9.15
N ASN A 434 1.87 -20.92 -8.70
CA ASN A 434 2.87 -20.21 -9.49
C ASN A 434 3.16 -20.93 -10.82
N SER A 435 3.31 -22.25 -10.80
CA SER A 435 3.55 -23.06 -11.99
C SER A 435 2.37 -23.01 -12.97
N VAL A 436 1.13 -23.06 -12.46
CA VAL A 436 -0.09 -22.94 -13.28
C VAL A 436 -0.14 -21.57 -13.96
N ILE A 437 0.15 -20.49 -13.23
CA ILE A 437 0.17 -19.13 -13.80
C ILE A 437 1.28 -19.00 -14.84
N ILE A 438 2.50 -19.44 -14.58
CA ILE A 438 3.61 -19.39 -15.55
C ILE A 438 3.26 -20.12 -16.86
N LYS A 439 2.55 -21.25 -16.77
CA LYS A 439 2.13 -22.04 -17.95
C LYS A 439 1.10 -21.30 -18.80
N ASN A 440 0.20 -20.54 -18.17
CA ASN A 440 -0.95 -19.92 -18.84
C ASN A 440 -0.75 -18.43 -19.11
N ILE A 441 0.31 -17.79 -18.61
CA ILE A 441 0.58 -16.37 -18.87
C ILE A 441 0.86 -16.10 -20.36
N SER A 442 0.28 -15.02 -20.88
CA SER A 442 0.49 -14.58 -22.26
C SER A 442 1.98 -14.35 -22.58
N LYS A 443 2.38 -14.64 -23.81
CA LYS A 443 3.75 -14.40 -24.31
C LYS A 443 4.12 -12.91 -24.32
N GLU A 444 3.15 -12.04 -24.40
CA GLU A 444 3.33 -10.58 -24.40
C GLU A 444 3.76 -10.07 -23.02
N ASN A 445 3.40 -10.77 -21.94
CA ASN A 445 3.77 -10.46 -20.56
C ASN A 445 5.14 -11.06 -20.19
N SER A 446 6.17 -10.75 -20.97
CA SER A 446 7.51 -11.33 -20.80
C SER A 446 8.19 -10.94 -19.48
N PHE A 447 7.93 -9.73 -18.99
CA PHE A 447 8.50 -9.23 -17.73
C PHE A 447 7.86 -9.93 -16.52
N GLU A 448 6.53 -10.01 -16.50
CA GLU A 448 5.77 -10.72 -15.46
C GLU A 448 6.16 -12.20 -15.40
N ARG A 449 6.35 -12.83 -16.57
CA ARG A 449 6.86 -14.21 -16.64
C ARG A 449 8.24 -14.35 -16.00
N THR A 450 9.14 -13.39 -16.23
CA THR A 450 10.47 -13.39 -15.61
C THR A 450 10.39 -13.27 -14.09
N ILE A 451 9.49 -12.40 -13.58
CA ILE A 451 9.24 -12.26 -12.14
C ILE A 451 8.79 -13.60 -11.54
N LEU A 452 7.81 -14.24 -12.15
CA LEU A 452 7.28 -15.52 -11.69
C LEU A 452 8.33 -16.65 -11.75
N GLN A 453 9.22 -16.63 -12.75
CA GLN A 453 10.33 -17.59 -12.85
C GLN A 453 11.36 -17.41 -11.71
N VAL A 454 11.77 -16.17 -11.43
CA VAL A 454 12.67 -15.88 -10.29
C VAL A 454 12.01 -16.26 -8.96
N PHE A 455 10.70 -16.05 -8.85
CA PHE A 455 9.94 -16.48 -7.69
C PHE A 455 9.93 -18.02 -7.58
N ASP A 456 9.72 -18.76 -8.69
CA ASP A 456 9.76 -20.22 -8.72
C ASP A 456 11.12 -20.78 -8.29
N GLU A 457 12.22 -20.20 -8.80
CA GLU A 457 13.58 -20.55 -8.39
C GLU A 457 13.74 -20.40 -6.86
N SER A 458 13.22 -19.33 -6.28
CA SER A 458 13.22 -19.10 -4.83
C SER A 458 12.41 -20.14 -4.07
N LEU A 459 11.25 -20.55 -4.61
CA LEU A 459 10.40 -21.59 -4.01
C LEU A 459 11.09 -22.97 -4.05
N VAL A 460 11.77 -23.29 -5.15
CA VAL A 460 12.55 -24.52 -5.28
C VAL A 460 13.72 -24.54 -4.29
N GLU A 461 14.45 -23.44 -4.16
CA GLU A 461 15.53 -23.32 -3.17
C GLU A 461 15.01 -23.53 -1.74
N LEU A 462 13.89 -22.89 -1.41
CA LEU A 462 13.26 -23.02 -0.10
C LEU A 462 12.82 -24.47 0.15
N GLN A 463 12.23 -25.13 -0.84
CA GLN A 463 11.83 -26.53 -0.72
C GLN A 463 13.04 -27.44 -0.46
N ASN A 464 14.15 -27.25 -1.16
CA ASN A 464 15.38 -28.00 -0.92
C ASN A 464 15.92 -27.81 0.50
N ILE A 465 15.81 -26.57 1.03
CA ILE A 465 16.20 -26.29 2.42
C ILE A 465 15.29 -27.03 3.40
N ILE A 466 14.00 -27.08 3.11
CA ILE A 466 12.99 -27.75 3.94
C ILE A 466 13.21 -29.29 3.96
N GLU A 467 13.55 -29.89 2.82
CA GLU A 467 13.80 -31.31 2.72
C GLU A 467 15.04 -31.76 3.52
N GLU A 468 16.00 -30.87 3.75
CA GLU A 468 17.15 -31.12 4.63
C GLU A 468 16.79 -31.09 6.13
N GLY A 469 15.59 -30.64 6.46
CA GLY A 469 15.05 -30.50 7.81
C GLY A 469 14.96 -29.04 8.28
N ILE A 470 13.77 -28.64 8.68
CA ILE A 470 13.53 -27.36 9.34
C ILE A 470 12.67 -27.55 10.59
N PRO A 471 12.73 -26.61 11.54
CA PRO A 471 11.90 -26.66 12.73
C PRO A 471 10.40 -26.67 12.38
N GLU A 472 9.62 -27.36 13.21
CA GLU A 472 8.16 -27.23 13.13
C GLU A 472 7.76 -25.79 13.46
N MET A 473 6.83 -25.25 12.66
CA MET A 473 6.36 -23.88 12.80
C MET A 473 4.89 -23.76 12.45
N ASN A 474 4.25 -22.71 12.96
CA ASN A 474 2.89 -22.36 12.55
C ASN A 474 2.91 -21.55 11.24
N GLN A 475 1.77 -21.34 10.63
CA GLN A 475 1.64 -20.63 9.35
C GLN A 475 2.15 -19.17 9.42
N LYS A 476 1.99 -18.48 10.55
CA LYS A 476 2.45 -17.11 10.75
C LYS A 476 3.97 -17.04 10.79
N SER A 477 4.61 -17.94 11.55
CA SER A 477 6.07 -18.08 11.59
C SER A 477 6.64 -18.46 10.23
N PHE A 478 5.94 -19.36 9.52
CA PHE A 478 6.30 -19.71 8.13
C PHE A 478 6.24 -18.51 7.21
N LYS A 479 5.20 -17.66 7.28
CA LYS A 479 5.12 -16.44 6.47
C LYS A 479 6.30 -15.52 6.71
N LEU A 480 6.68 -15.29 7.98
CA LEU A 480 7.84 -14.46 8.32
C LEU A 480 9.15 -15.05 7.75
N PHE A 481 9.35 -16.35 7.92
CA PHE A 481 10.52 -17.07 7.40
C PHE A 481 10.57 -17.06 5.85
N PHE A 482 9.43 -17.28 5.23
CA PHE A 482 9.25 -17.23 3.79
C PHE A 482 9.57 -15.83 3.25
N ASP A 483 9.00 -14.76 3.85
CA ASP A 483 9.28 -13.38 3.48
C ASP A 483 10.77 -13.04 3.62
N GLN A 484 11.45 -13.52 4.66
CA GLN A 484 12.89 -13.32 4.83
C GLN A 484 13.72 -14.02 3.74
N HIS A 485 13.32 -15.20 3.30
CA HIS A 485 14.03 -15.97 2.28
C HIS A 485 13.97 -15.26 0.91
N TRP A 486 12.77 -14.99 0.42
CA TRP A 486 12.60 -14.48 -0.93
C TRP A 486 12.80 -12.96 -1.06
N SER A 487 12.70 -12.18 0.03
CA SER A 487 13.02 -10.75 0.02
C SER A 487 14.45 -10.42 -0.40
N GLN A 488 15.36 -11.39 -0.32
CA GLN A 488 16.76 -11.25 -0.74
C GLN A 488 16.96 -11.43 -2.25
N LYS A 489 15.91 -11.87 -2.97
CA LYS A 489 15.98 -12.12 -4.41
C LYS A 489 15.76 -10.85 -5.21
N ASN A 490 16.56 -10.66 -6.26
CA ASN A 490 16.50 -9.53 -7.16
C ASN A 490 16.37 -10.01 -8.59
N ILE A 491 15.58 -9.31 -9.37
CA ILE A 491 15.44 -9.52 -10.80
C ILE A 491 16.52 -8.71 -11.50
N ALA A 492 17.43 -9.39 -12.16
CA ALA A 492 18.49 -8.73 -12.91
C ALA A 492 17.98 -8.23 -14.26
N PHE A 493 18.25 -6.97 -14.56
CA PHE A 493 18.04 -6.43 -15.90
C PHE A 493 19.21 -6.84 -16.81
N LYS A 494 18.90 -7.27 -18.03
CA LYS A 494 19.91 -7.53 -19.06
C LYS A 494 20.17 -6.25 -19.84
N GLY A 495 21.38 -5.71 -19.76
CA GLY A 495 21.79 -4.50 -20.48
C GLY A 495 23.26 -4.57 -20.90
N ASP A 496 23.67 -3.74 -21.86
CA ASP A 496 25.06 -3.62 -22.25
C ASP A 496 25.81 -2.73 -21.25
N GLN A 497 26.79 -3.29 -20.57
CA GLN A 497 27.60 -2.56 -19.58
C GLN A 497 28.52 -1.50 -20.19
N LYS A 498 28.68 -1.49 -21.53
CA LYS A 498 29.66 -0.64 -22.22
C LYS A 498 29.07 0.58 -22.88
N GLU A 499 27.79 0.54 -23.27
CA GLU A 499 27.14 1.56 -24.07
C GLU A 499 25.82 2.02 -23.49
N GLY A 500 25.44 3.25 -23.79
CA GLY A 500 24.18 3.86 -23.39
C GLY A 500 24.18 4.43 -21.97
N VAL A 501 22.99 4.89 -21.58
CA VAL A 501 22.76 5.47 -20.26
C VAL A 501 22.90 4.41 -19.17
N GLN A 502 23.63 4.73 -18.11
CA GLN A 502 23.84 3.83 -16.99
C GLN A 502 22.92 4.23 -15.83
N VAL A 503 22.07 3.32 -15.36
CA VAL A 503 21.21 3.51 -14.18
C VAL A 503 21.76 2.67 -13.02
N MET A 504 22.24 3.33 -11.97
CA MET A 504 22.99 2.67 -10.90
C MET A 504 22.69 3.25 -9.52
N GLY A 505 22.89 2.44 -8.46
CA GLY A 505 23.07 2.93 -7.10
C GLY A 505 24.48 3.48 -6.88
N LEU A 506 24.65 4.22 -5.78
CA LEU A 506 25.92 4.91 -5.51
C LEU A 506 27.10 3.93 -5.37
N LEU A 507 26.91 2.80 -4.71
CA LEU A 507 27.99 1.85 -4.45
C LEU A 507 28.45 1.08 -5.69
N GLU A 508 27.64 1.05 -6.74
CA GLU A 508 27.95 0.39 -8.01
C GLU A 508 28.81 1.26 -8.94
N THR A 509 28.89 2.56 -8.64
CA THR A 509 29.68 3.52 -9.42
C THR A 509 31.19 3.46 -9.14
N ARG A 510 31.64 2.54 -8.30
CA ARG A 510 33.04 2.38 -7.92
C ARG A 510 33.95 2.23 -9.13
N LEU A 511 34.96 3.11 -9.24
CA LEU A 511 35.94 3.16 -10.34
C LEU A 511 35.34 3.47 -11.73
N LEU A 512 34.13 4.00 -11.79
CA LEU A 512 33.50 4.46 -13.02
C LEU A 512 33.36 5.98 -12.98
N ASP A 513 33.58 6.62 -14.13
CA ASP A 513 33.56 8.08 -14.30
C ASP A 513 32.52 8.46 -15.34
N PHE A 514 31.75 9.51 -15.03
CA PHE A 514 30.71 10.04 -15.90
C PHE A 514 30.86 11.56 -16.06
N LYS A 515 30.53 12.09 -17.23
CA LYS A 515 30.46 13.51 -17.46
C LYS A 515 29.14 14.14 -17.03
N HIS A 516 28.06 13.42 -17.23
CA HIS A 516 26.71 13.87 -16.93
C HIS A 516 26.10 12.96 -15.85
N ILE A 517 25.66 13.56 -14.75
CA ILE A 517 25.08 12.84 -13.63
C ILE A 517 23.71 13.42 -13.33
N ILE A 518 22.69 12.55 -13.31
CA ILE A 518 21.34 12.86 -12.90
C ILE A 518 21.06 12.06 -11.64
N ALA A 519 21.09 12.72 -10.48
CA ALA A 519 20.97 12.08 -9.18
C ALA A 519 19.54 12.26 -8.63
N LEU A 520 18.85 11.15 -8.34
CA LEU A 520 17.49 11.13 -7.86
C LEU A 520 17.42 10.66 -6.40
N GLY A 521 16.57 11.30 -5.60
CA GLY A 521 16.38 10.95 -4.19
C GLY A 521 17.49 11.49 -3.29
N MET A 522 18.02 12.66 -3.58
CA MET A 522 19.04 13.31 -2.74
C MET A 522 18.41 13.95 -1.50
N ASN A 523 17.68 13.15 -0.74
CA ASN A 523 17.11 13.53 0.55
C ASN A 523 18.01 13.07 1.70
N GLU A 524 18.01 13.83 2.79
CA GLU A 524 18.63 13.40 4.04
C GLU A 524 17.96 12.08 4.52
N GLY A 525 18.78 11.14 4.97
CA GLY A 525 18.32 9.80 5.32
C GLY A 525 18.30 8.79 4.16
N LYS A 526 18.27 9.26 2.91
CA LYS A 526 18.48 8.43 1.70
C LYS A 526 19.94 8.51 1.25
N LEU A 527 20.47 9.71 1.15
CA LEU A 527 21.88 9.97 0.91
C LEU A 527 22.39 11.13 1.80
N PRO A 528 23.22 10.87 2.82
CA PRO A 528 23.64 9.54 3.28
C PRO A 528 22.50 8.72 3.90
N ALA A 529 22.54 7.42 3.71
CA ALA A 529 21.60 6.53 4.33
C ALA A 529 21.78 6.51 5.86
N THR A 530 20.68 6.73 6.59
CA THR A 530 20.67 6.78 8.07
C THR A 530 20.20 5.47 8.71
N ASN A 531 20.16 4.37 7.95
CA ASN A 531 19.70 3.08 8.46
C ASN A 531 20.43 2.72 9.75
N GLN A 532 19.65 2.50 10.80
CA GLN A 532 20.18 2.03 12.08
C GLN A 532 20.97 0.74 11.88
N ILE A 533 22.10 0.64 12.58
CA ILE A 533 22.86 -0.61 12.61
C ILE A 533 22.06 -1.57 13.49
N ASN A 534 21.46 -2.58 12.85
CA ASN A 534 20.78 -3.63 13.58
C ASN A 534 21.81 -4.63 14.12
N SER A 535 22.24 -4.43 15.36
CA SER A 535 23.28 -5.19 16.06
C SER A 535 22.97 -5.18 17.56
N PHE A 536 23.33 -6.25 18.23
CA PHE A 536 23.29 -6.30 19.69
C PHE A 536 24.46 -5.58 20.36
N ILE A 537 25.53 -5.30 19.61
CA ILE A 537 26.70 -4.59 20.11
C ILE A 537 26.39 -3.09 20.13
N PRO A 538 26.32 -2.45 21.32
CA PRO A 538 26.02 -1.03 21.45
C PRO A 538 27.03 -0.14 20.73
N MET A 539 26.63 1.07 20.31
CA MET A 539 27.45 1.97 19.51
C MET A 539 28.78 2.34 20.18
N ASP A 540 28.77 2.57 21.49
CA ASP A 540 29.99 2.90 22.24
C ASP A 540 30.97 1.73 22.26
N LEU A 541 30.48 0.50 22.43
CA LEU A 541 31.30 -0.70 22.37
C LEU A 541 31.80 -0.96 20.93
N ARG A 542 30.96 -0.69 19.92
CA ARG A 542 31.38 -0.76 18.51
C ARG A 542 32.53 0.20 18.23
N ALA A 543 32.43 1.44 18.69
CA ALA A 543 33.49 2.43 18.53
C ALA A 543 34.77 1.98 19.24
N ALA A 544 34.68 1.49 20.47
CA ALA A 544 35.85 1.01 21.23
C ALA A 544 36.52 -0.22 20.61
N LEU A 545 35.75 -1.09 19.93
CA LEU A 545 36.24 -2.28 19.25
C LEU A 545 36.70 -2.01 17.79
N GLY A 546 36.55 -0.81 17.28
CA GLY A 546 36.84 -0.46 15.90
C GLY A 546 35.84 -1.03 14.87
N LEU A 547 34.64 -1.43 15.32
CA LEU A 547 33.54 -1.84 14.43
C LEU A 547 32.91 -0.59 13.77
N PRO A 548 32.32 -0.75 12.57
CA PRO A 548 31.67 0.37 11.91
C PRO A 548 30.54 0.96 12.74
N THR A 549 30.56 2.28 12.89
CA THR A 549 29.46 3.05 13.46
C THR A 549 28.65 3.76 12.35
N THR A 550 27.61 4.48 12.72
CA THR A 550 26.84 5.27 11.76
C THR A 550 27.71 6.32 11.06
N ARG A 551 28.70 6.89 11.77
CA ARG A 551 29.62 7.90 11.23
C ARG A 551 30.50 7.31 10.13
N GLU A 552 31.06 6.13 10.33
CA GLU A 552 31.85 5.44 9.31
C GLU A 552 31.02 5.10 8.08
N LYS A 553 29.75 4.65 8.27
CA LYS A 553 28.86 4.43 7.12
C LYS A 553 28.62 5.70 6.32
N GLN A 554 28.41 6.83 6.97
CA GLN A 554 28.25 8.13 6.32
C GLN A 554 29.49 8.52 5.53
N GLY A 555 30.70 8.32 6.08
CA GLY A 555 31.97 8.56 5.39
C GLY A 555 32.13 7.71 4.12
N LEU A 556 31.61 6.48 4.10
CA LEU A 556 31.59 5.65 2.90
C LEU A 556 30.76 6.29 1.77
N PHE A 557 29.53 6.73 2.09
CA PHE A 557 28.66 7.40 1.11
C PHE A 557 29.24 8.73 0.65
N ALA A 558 29.81 9.52 1.56
CA ALA A 558 30.47 10.78 1.23
C ALA A 558 31.61 10.59 0.21
N HIS A 559 32.50 9.62 0.44
CA HIS A 559 33.57 9.32 -0.49
C HIS A 559 33.05 9.00 -1.89
N HIS A 560 32.07 8.10 -2.02
CA HIS A 560 31.57 7.69 -3.34
C HIS A 560 30.86 8.83 -4.05
N PHE A 561 30.13 9.69 -3.33
CA PHE A 561 29.50 10.87 -3.90
C PHE A 561 30.52 11.87 -4.41
N TYR A 562 31.49 12.30 -3.60
CA TYR A 562 32.52 13.26 -4.01
C TYR A 562 33.45 12.69 -5.08
N ARG A 563 33.69 11.39 -5.07
CA ARG A 563 34.46 10.71 -6.12
C ARG A 563 33.80 10.83 -7.50
N LEU A 564 32.49 10.76 -7.58
CA LEU A 564 31.77 10.95 -8.85
C LEU A 564 31.99 12.35 -9.44
N LEU A 565 32.26 13.36 -8.61
CA LEU A 565 32.51 14.72 -9.06
C LEU A 565 33.86 14.91 -9.72
N HIS A 566 34.81 13.97 -9.59
CA HIS A 566 36.15 14.10 -10.17
C HIS A 566 36.11 14.39 -11.67
N HIS A 567 35.25 13.76 -12.42
CA HIS A 567 35.11 13.87 -13.87
C HIS A 567 33.74 14.36 -14.35
N CYS A 568 32.89 14.82 -13.44
CA CYS A 568 31.55 15.31 -13.72
C CYS A 568 31.57 16.73 -14.28
N ASP A 569 30.96 16.97 -15.44
CA ASP A 569 30.79 18.28 -16.05
C ASP A 569 29.46 18.92 -15.71
N THR A 570 28.38 18.08 -15.62
CA THR A 570 27.02 18.49 -15.24
C THR A 570 26.43 17.55 -14.20
N LEU A 571 25.86 18.11 -13.14
CA LEU A 571 25.12 17.39 -12.13
C LEU A 571 23.72 17.99 -12.03
N THR A 572 22.69 17.18 -12.34
CA THR A 572 21.30 17.50 -11.99
C THR A 572 20.91 16.65 -10.80
N ALA A 573 20.73 17.28 -9.64
CA ALA A 573 20.42 16.62 -8.39
C ALA A 573 18.97 16.93 -7.98
N THR A 574 18.16 15.92 -7.72
CA THR A 574 16.76 16.09 -7.34
C THR A 574 16.51 15.60 -5.93
N TYR A 575 15.60 16.27 -5.21
CA TYR A 575 15.10 15.84 -3.91
C TYR A 575 13.59 16.12 -3.79
N SER A 576 12.90 15.41 -2.92
CA SER A 576 11.47 15.62 -2.66
C SER A 576 11.27 16.44 -1.39
N SER A 577 10.35 17.41 -1.43
CA SER A 577 9.98 18.24 -0.26
C SER A 577 8.60 17.92 0.30
N ASN A 578 7.95 16.85 -0.16
CA ASN A 578 6.60 16.48 0.30
C ASN A 578 6.60 15.89 1.72
N ASN A 579 5.78 16.45 2.59
CA ASN A 579 5.66 16.07 4.01
C ASN A 579 4.65 14.93 4.27
N GLU A 580 4.14 14.23 3.25
CA GLU A 580 3.15 13.16 3.44
C GLU A 580 3.71 11.90 4.12
N GLN A 581 5.03 11.73 4.20
CA GLN A 581 5.66 10.65 4.96
C GLN A 581 6.13 11.16 6.32
N LEU A 582 5.91 10.36 7.36
CA LEU A 582 6.43 10.62 8.71
C LEU A 582 7.97 10.76 8.69
N GLY A 583 8.47 11.99 8.75
CA GLY A 583 9.88 12.32 8.81
C GLY A 583 10.22 13.56 7.96
N PRO A 584 11.24 14.34 8.31
CA PRO A 584 11.66 15.50 7.55
C PRO A 584 12.21 15.06 6.18
N GLN A 585 11.59 15.51 5.11
CA GLN A 585 12.11 15.35 3.75
C GLN A 585 13.01 16.54 3.38
N GLU A 586 14.10 16.65 4.09
CA GLU A 586 15.10 17.69 3.86
C GLU A 586 16.04 17.28 2.72
N LYS A 587 16.59 18.28 2.03
CA LYS A 587 17.64 18.01 1.07
C LYS A 587 18.90 17.46 1.75
N SER A 588 19.58 16.54 1.08
CA SER A 588 20.80 15.91 1.56
C SER A 588 21.84 16.95 2.02
N ARG A 589 22.52 16.68 3.12
CA ARG A 589 23.68 17.47 3.59
C ARG A 589 24.75 17.63 2.51
N TYR A 590 24.89 16.69 1.61
CA TYR A 590 25.87 16.80 0.53
C TYR A 590 25.52 17.92 -0.45
N LEU A 591 24.25 18.17 -0.72
CA LEU A 591 23.82 19.33 -1.52
C LEU A 591 24.12 20.63 -0.79
N LEU A 592 23.89 20.68 0.53
CA LEU A 592 24.26 21.83 1.34
C LEU A 592 25.77 22.08 1.33
N GLN A 593 26.58 21.03 1.41
CA GLN A 593 28.04 21.15 1.31
C GLN A 593 28.48 21.69 -0.07
N LEU A 594 27.84 21.26 -1.16
CA LEU A 594 28.12 21.80 -2.49
C LEU A 594 27.82 23.30 -2.56
N GLU A 595 26.69 23.75 -2.03
CA GLU A 595 26.28 25.16 -2.04
C GLU A 595 27.15 26.04 -1.12
N LEU A 596 27.38 25.58 0.11
CA LEU A 596 28.00 26.41 1.15
C LEU A 596 29.52 26.33 1.20
N GLU A 597 30.09 25.18 0.81
CA GLU A 597 31.56 24.95 0.89
C GLU A 597 32.19 24.94 -0.49
N LEU A 598 31.79 24.04 -1.37
CA LEU A 598 32.44 23.83 -2.64
C LEU A 598 32.41 25.08 -3.55
N GLN A 599 31.27 25.80 -3.59
CA GLN A 599 31.14 27.02 -4.36
C GLN A 599 32.03 28.16 -3.86
N ARG A 600 32.39 28.17 -2.57
CA ARG A 600 33.33 29.15 -2.00
C ARG A 600 34.75 28.87 -2.41
N ILE A 601 35.14 27.61 -2.49
CA ILE A 601 36.50 27.17 -2.84
C ILE A 601 36.72 27.24 -4.34
N ASN A 602 35.82 26.69 -5.14
CA ASN A 602 35.86 26.64 -6.58
C ASN A 602 34.91 27.66 -7.23
N LYS A 603 35.46 28.78 -7.72
CA LYS A 603 34.65 29.83 -8.37
C LYS A 603 34.20 29.50 -9.80
N ASN A 604 34.67 28.41 -10.36
CA ASN A 604 34.24 27.94 -11.69
C ASN A 604 32.99 27.06 -11.65
N ILE A 605 32.43 26.86 -10.48
CA ILE A 605 31.20 26.08 -10.31
C ILE A 605 30.01 27.03 -10.36
N ASN A 606 29.04 26.69 -11.21
CA ASN A 606 27.75 27.35 -11.28
C ASN A 606 26.68 26.46 -10.65
N ILE A 607 26.03 26.95 -9.58
CA ILE A 607 24.93 26.24 -8.93
C ILE A 607 23.64 26.98 -9.18
N THR A 608 22.64 26.27 -9.69
CA THR A 608 21.30 26.80 -9.97
C THR A 608 20.26 25.96 -9.20
N ASN A 609 19.43 26.63 -8.41
CA ASN A 609 18.29 26.00 -7.74
C ASN A 609 17.03 26.17 -8.59
N LYS A 610 16.29 25.09 -8.79
CA LYS A 610 15.01 25.06 -9.51
C LYS A 610 13.96 24.35 -8.66
N PHE A 611 12.72 24.69 -8.92
CA PHE A 611 11.57 24.03 -8.35
C PHE A 611 10.79 23.35 -9.48
N TYR A 612 10.45 22.07 -9.32
CA TYR A 612 9.61 21.34 -10.24
C TYR A 612 8.30 20.96 -9.55
N ASN A 613 7.24 21.54 -10.05
CA ASN A 613 5.87 21.16 -9.69
C ASN A 613 5.09 20.89 -10.97
N VAL A 614 4.23 19.89 -10.95
CA VAL A 614 3.22 19.74 -11.99
C VAL A 614 2.21 20.86 -11.75
N PRO A 615 2.03 21.81 -12.69
CA PRO A 615 0.97 22.78 -12.53
C PRO A 615 -0.34 22.00 -12.47
N ILE A 616 -0.91 21.91 -11.29
CA ILE A 616 -2.32 21.58 -11.19
C ILE A 616 -2.97 22.85 -11.72
N GLU A 617 -3.45 22.82 -12.96
CA GLU A 617 -4.48 23.77 -13.32
C GLU A 617 -5.51 23.59 -12.21
N LYS A 618 -5.62 24.57 -11.32
CA LYS A 618 -6.81 24.69 -10.51
C LYS A 618 -7.91 24.72 -11.55
N ALA A 619 -8.63 23.62 -11.69
CA ALA A 619 -9.97 23.68 -12.20
C ALA A 619 -10.54 24.85 -11.41
N SER A 620 -10.76 25.96 -12.11
CA SER A 620 -11.16 27.19 -11.48
C SER A 620 -12.39 26.85 -10.64
N SER A 621 -12.20 26.77 -9.32
CA SER A 621 -13.29 26.55 -8.36
C SER A 621 -14.28 27.74 -8.36
N GLU A 622 -14.06 28.69 -9.23
CA GLU A 622 -14.93 29.83 -9.46
C GLU A 622 -16.05 29.59 -10.49
N ASN A 623 -15.99 28.53 -11.29
CA ASN A 623 -17.14 28.13 -12.06
C ASN A 623 -17.88 27.07 -11.24
N ALA A 624 -18.79 27.51 -10.37
CA ALA A 624 -19.91 26.66 -9.98
C ALA A 624 -20.38 25.98 -11.27
N GLN A 625 -20.43 24.63 -11.28
CA GLN A 625 -20.80 23.92 -12.49
C GLN A 625 -22.21 24.37 -12.89
N VAL A 626 -22.27 25.26 -13.86
CA VAL A 626 -23.52 25.76 -14.42
C VAL A 626 -23.78 24.91 -15.67
N ILE A 627 -24.88 24.20 -15.69
CA ILE A 627 -25.29 23.38 -16.82
C ILE A 627 -26.40 24.10 -17.57
N GLU A 628 -26.11 24.55 -18.78
CA GLU A 628 -27.10 25.11 -19.66
C GLU A 628 -28.03 24.02 -20.21
N LYS A 629 -29.33 24.29 -20.22
CA LYS A 629 -30.36 23.37 -20.69
C LYS A 629 -30.39 23.32 -22.22
N SER A 630 -29.35 22.69 -22.81
CA SER A 630 -29.30 22.43 -24.25
C SER A 630 -30.42 21.48 -24.70
N GLU A 631 -30.69 21.41 -25.99
CA GLU A 631 -31.69 20.50 -26.59
C GLU A 631 -31.47 19.04 -26.16
N LEU A 632 -30.20 18.60 -26.06
CA LEU A 632 -29.84 17.24 -25.57
C LEU A 632 -30.27 17.04 -24.11
N ILE A 633 -30.06 18.04 -23.26
CA ILE A 633 -30.39 17.97 -21.83
C ILE A 633 -31.91 18.03 -21.66
N MET A 634 -32.59 18.89 -22.40
CA MET A 634 -34.05 18.95 -22.42
C MET A 634 -34.66 17.62 -22.85
N GLY A 635 -34.12 16.96 -23.89
CA GLY A 635 -34.55 15.62 -24.28
C GLY A 635 -34.36 14.56 -23.19
N ARG A 636 -33.30 14.67 -22.37
CA ARG A 636 -33.11 13.77 -21.19
C ARG A 636 -34.09 14.09 -20.07
N ILE A 637 -34.37 15.36 -19.81
CA ILE A 637 -35.38 15.80 -18.82
C ILE A 637 -36.74 15.24 -19.25
N GLU A 638 -37.16 15.40 -20.51
CA GLU A 638 -38.40 14.84 -21.02
C GLU A 638 -38.46 13.30 -20.88
N LYS A 639 -37.38 12.62 -21.22
CA LYS A 639 -37.27 11.16 -21.04
C LYS A 639 -37.46 10.75 -19.57
N HIS A 640 -36.94 11.51 -18.62
CA HIS A 640 -37.10 11.25 -17.19
C HIS A 640 -38.56 11.43 -16.77
N PHE A 641 -39.20 12.51 -17.16
CA PHE A 641 -40.57 12.83 -16.79
C PHE A 641 -41.64 12.02 -17.55
N ASN A 642 -41.27 11.34 -18.64
CA ASN A 642 -42.09 10.34 -19.30
C ASN A 642 -42.18 9.01 -18.50
N ARG A 643 -41.34 8.87 -17.46
CA ARG A 643 -41.43 7.76 -16.48
C ARG A 643 -42.15 8.27 -15.23
N ALA A 644 -42.69 7.34 -14.46
CA ALA A 644 -43.31 7.73 -13.19
C ALA A 644 -42.24 8.20 -12.17
N ILE A 645 -42.39 9.43 -11.66
CA ILE A 645 -41.48 10.07 -10.71
C ILE A 645 -41.97 9.93 -9.27
N SER A 646 -41.08 10.06 -8.29
CA SER A 646 -41.36 9.94 -6.87
C SER A 646 -41.23 11.28 -6.13
N ALA A 647 -41.80 11.39 -4.94
CA ALA A 647 -41.60 12.53 -4.06
C ALA A 647 -40.12 12.83 -3.78
N SER A 648 -39.26 11.82 -3.69
CA SER A 648 -37.82 11.97 -3.47
C SER A 648 -37.12 12.68 -4.65
N SER A 649 -37.58 12.48 -5.86
CA SER A 649 -37.06 13.16 -7.05
C SER A 649 -37.31 14.68 -6.95
N ILE A 650 -38.55 15.06 -6.60
CA ILE A 650 -38.94 16.48 -6.39
C ILE A 650 -38.15 17.08 -5.23
N ASN A 651 -38.06 16.38 -4.10
CA ASN A 651 -37.32 16.86 -2.94
C ASN A 651 -35.82 17.05 -3.24
N THR A 652 -35.22 16.22 -4.11
CA THR A 652 -33.84 16.40 -4.53
C THR A 652 -33.67 17.66 -5.38
N TYR A 653 -34.60 17.95 -6.29
CA TYR A 653 -34.62 19.19 -7.07
C TYR A 653 -34.72 20.42 -6.16
N LEU A 654 -35.68 20.43 -5.25
CA LEU A 654 -35.86 21.55 -4.31
C LEU A 654 -34.63 21.81 -3.44
N ARG A 655 -33.95 20.75 -3.05
CA ARG A 655 -32.70 20.84 -2.28
C ARG A 655 -31.58 21.43 -3.12
N CYS A 656 -31.36 20.90 -4.32
CA CYS A 656 -30.31 21.30 -5.25
C CYS A 656 -30.62 20.84 -6.68
N PRO A 657 -30.91 21.77 -7.62
CA PRO A 657 -31.16 21.42 -9.02
C PRO A 657 -30.00 20.66 -9.68
N LEU A 658 -28.75 21.00 -9.33
CA LEU A 658 -27.58 20.34 -9.88
C LEU A 658 -27.43 18.89 -9.38
N ASP A 659 -27.72 18.62 -8.09
CA ASP A 659 -27.75 17.25 -7.54
C ASP A 659 -28.86 16.40 -8.20
N PHE A 660 -30.03 17.02 -8.43
CA PHE A 660 -31.10 16.39 -9.20
C PHE A 660 -30.66 16.03 -10.62
N TYR A 661 -30.01 16.97 -11.32
CA TYR A 661 -29.51 16.73 -12.68
C TYR A 661 -28.56 15.53 -12.71
N TYR A 662 -27.55 15.50 -11.87
CA TYR A 662 -26.59 14.41 -11.85
C TYR A 662 -27.24 13.08 -11.52
N ARG A 663 -28.09 13.04 -10.52
CA ARG A 663 -28.69 11.81 -10.02
C ARG A 663 -29.77 11.24 -10.94
N TYR A 664 -30.64 12.10 -11.48
CA TYR A 664 -31.83 11.63 -12.20
C TYR A 664 -31.78 11.86 -13.71
N ILE A 665 -31.11 12.89 -14.19
CA ILE A 665 -31.03 13.23 -15.61
C ILE A 665 -29.77 12.67 -16.25
N ALA A 666 -28.63 12.82 -15.61
CA ALA A 666 -27.35 12.22 -16.04
C ALA A 666 -27.21 10.75 -15.63
N GLU A 667 -28.08 10.28 -14.71
CA GLU A 667 -28.08 8.90 -14.18
C GLU A 667 -26.72 8.51 -13.59
N LEU A 668 -26.01 9.45 -12.95
CA LEU A 668 -24.77 9.15 -12.23
C LEU A 668 -25.11 8.32 -10.98
N GLY A 669 -24.63 7.09 -10.95
CA GLY A 669 -24.76 6.20 -9.79
C GLY A 669 -23.55 6.32 -8.88
N GLU A 670 -23.75 6.22 -7.58
CA GLU A 670 -22.68 5.93 -6.64
C GLU A 670 -22.19 4.50 -6.87
N GLU A 671 -20.86 4.29 -6.87
CA GLU A 671 -20.31 2.94 -6.85
C GLU A 671 -20.75 2.27 -5.53
N LYS A 672 -21.60 1.28 -5.65
CA LYS A 672 -22.00 0.49 -4.48
C LYS A 672 -20.83 -0.40 -4.07
N SER A 673 -20.53 -0.42 -2.78
CA SER A 673 -19.64 -1.40 -2.14
C SER A 673 -20.46 -2.35 -1.29
N ILE A 674 -19.84 -3.45 -0.86
CA ILE A 674 -20.46 -4.32 0.15
C ILE A 674 -20.38 -3.62 1.51
N GLU A 675 -21.53 -3.61 2.20
CA GLU A 675 -21.66 -3.05 3.53
C GLU A 675 -21.68 -4.18 4.56
N GLU A 676 -20.65 -4.22 5.39
CA GLU A 676 -20.54 -5.20 6.49
C GLU A 676 -21.35 -4.75 7.71
N ASP A 677 -21.49 -3.44 7.89
CA ASP A 677 -22.27 -2.80 8.94
C ASP A 677 -23.61 -2.32 8.37
N ILE A 678 -24.66 -2.46 9.14
CA ILE A 678 -25.97 -1.94 8.75
C ILE A 678 -25.95 -0.41 8.84
N GLU A 679 -26.12 0.25 7.70
CA GLU A 679 -26.29 1.70 7.63
C GLU A 679 -27.74 2.13 7.92
N SER A 680 -27.93 3.45 8.11
CA SER A 680 -29.24 4.00 8.51
C SER A 680 -30.35 3.69 7.51
N GLN A 681 -30.06 3.60 6.21
CA GLN A 681 -31.04 3.29 5.18
C GLN A 681 -31.51 1.83 5.25
N GLN A 682 -30.56 0.90 5.35
CA GLN A 682 -30.84 -0.53 5.46
C GLN A 682 -31.57 -0.84 6.78
N PHE A 683 -31.12 -0.18 7.87
CA PHE A 683 -31.79 -0.28 9.17
C PHE A 683 -33.26 0.11 9.09
N GLY A 684 -33.56 1.23 8.41
CA GLY A 684 -34.93 1.66 8.15
C GLY A 684 -35.72 0.61 7.38
N SER A 685 -35.17 0.10 6.27
CA SER A 685 -35.83 -0.91 5.43
C SER A 685 -36.17 -2.21 6.18
N LEU A 686 -35.24 -2.70 7.03
CA LEU A 686 -35.49 -3.93 7.84
C LEU A 686 -36.63 -3.74 8.83
N ILE A 687 -36.79 -2.58 9.44
CA ILE A 687 -37.89 -2.25 10.32
C ILE A 687 -39.20 -2.14 9.53
N HIS A 688 -39.20 -1.41 8.40
CA HIS A 688 -40.37 -1.27 7.52
C HIS A 688 -40.90 -2.64 7.06
N ASN A 689 -40.03 -3.50 6.51
CA ASN A 689 -40.37 -4.83 6.04
C ASN A 689 -40.97 -5.70 7.17
N THR A 690 -40.48 -5.55 8.40
CA THR A 690 -40.99 -6.27 9.55
C THR A 690 -42.36 -5.76 9.93
N LEU A 691 -42.59 -4.45 9.99
CA LEU A 691 -43.88 -3.82 10.27
C LEU A 691 -44.92 -4.15 9.18
N GLU A 692 -44.50 -4.10 7.90
CA GLU A 692 -45.33 -4.55 6.78
C GLU A 692 -45.87 -5.94 7.00
N LYS A 693 -45.02 -6.94 7.24
CA LYS A 693 -45.41 -8.33 7.45
C LYS A 693 -46.28 -8.57 8.68
N LEU A 694 -46.16 -7.70 9.69
CA LEU A 694 -47.00 -7.74 10.87
C LEU A 694 -48.43 -7.24 10.58
N PHE A 695 -48.55 -6.10 9.89
CA PHE A 695 -49.83 -5.45 9.64
C PHE A 695 -50.56 -5.96 8.37
N ASP A 696 -49.85 -6.49 7.37
CA ASP A 696 -50.43 -6.97 6.11
C ASP A 696 -51.49 -8.04 6.30
N LYS A 697 -51.32 -8.94 7.29
CA LYS A 697 -52.33 -9.97 7.64
C LYS A 697 -53.68 -9.42 8.08
N HIS A 698 -53.70 -8.14 8.49
CA HIS A 698 -54.91 -7.44 8.99
C HIS A 698 -55.41 -6.38 7.98
N ALA A 699 -54.79 -6.23 6.85
CA ALA A 699 -55.12 -5.26 5.81
C ALA A 699 -56.39 -5.71 5.04
N LEU A 700 -57.28 -4.76 4.75
CA LEU A 700 -58.49 -5.01 3.97
C LEU A 700 -58.17 -5.29 2.50
N PHE A 701 -57.11 -4.64 1.99
CA PHE A 701 -56.64 -4.76 0.63
C PHE A 701 -55.13 -5.08 0.62
N ASP A 702 -54.70 -5.86 -0.38
CA ASP A 702 -53.30 -6.10 -0.61
C ASP A 702 -52.56 -4.80 -1.10
N SER A 703 -51.23 -4.85 -1.28
CA SER A 703 -50.42 -3.71 -1.73
C SER A 703 -50.85 -3.18 -3.11
N LEU A 704 -51.51 -3.99 -3.94
CA LEU A 704 -52.00 -3.60 -5.28
C LEU A 704 -53.44 -3.07 -5.25
N GLY A 705 -54.15 -3.21 -4.11
CA GLY A 705 -55.52 -2.75 -3.91
C GLY A 705 -56.60 -3.81 -4.20
N ASN A 706 -56.24 -5.10 -4.28
CA ASN A 706 -57.19 -6.19 -4.36
C ASN A 706 -57.73 -6.52 -2.97
N GLU A 707 -59.02 -6.81 -2.87
CA GLU A 707 -59.67 -7.13 -1.59
C GLU A 707 -59.16 -8.48 -1.03
N ASN A 708 -58.72 -8.49 0.23
CA ASN A 708 -58.23 -9.70 0.88
C ASN A 708 -59.43 -10.62 1.27
N ILE A 709 -59.32 -11.90 0.96
CA ILE A 709 -60.36 -12.91 1.27
C ILE A 709 -59.75 -14.01 2.15
N PRO A 710 -60.32 -14.26 3.34
CA PRO A 710 -61.46 -13.60 3.95
C PRO A 710 -61.16 -12.16 4.36
N LYS A 711 -62.17 -11.31 4.30
CA LYS A 711 -62.04 -9.91 4.68
C LYS A 711 -61.65 -9.79 6.16
N PRO A 712 -60.55 -9.16 6.50
CA PRO A 712 -60.12 -9.00 7.89
C PRO A 712 -61.13 -8.19 8.70
N ARG A 713 -61.31 -8.55 9.99
CA ARG A 713 -62.09 -7.78 10.95
C ARG A 713 -61.33 -6.53 11.40
N ALA A 714 -62.03 -5.67 12.17
CA ALA A 714 -61.37 -4.57 12.85
C ALA A 714 -60.24 -5.09 13.75
N LEU A 715 -59.18 -4.33 13.83
CA LEU A 715 -58.00 -4.63 14.66
C LEU A 715 -58.38 -4.59 16.14
N GLU A 716 -58.02 -5.61 16.89
CA GLU A 716 -58.33 -5.75 18.33
C GLU A 716 -57.00 -5.81 19.13
N GLU A 717 -57.15 -5.64 20.46
CA GLU A 717 -55.98 -5.74 21.39
C GLU A 717 -55.33 -7.13 21.32
N VAL A 718 -56.06 -8.19 21.05
CA VAL A 718 -55.51 -9.54 20.91
C VAL A 718 -54.55 -9.64 19.71
N ASP A 719 -54.85 -8.94 18.62
CA ASP A 719 -54.02 -8.96 17.40
C ASP A 719 -52.68 -8.28 17.67
N LEU A 720 -52.70 -7.11 18.31
CA LEU A 720 -51.44 -6.38 18.65
C LEU A 720 -50.62 -7.13 19.71
N ASN A 721 -51.28 -7.81 20.65
CA ASN A 721 -50.60 -8.69 21.61
C ASN A 721 -49.95 -9.91 20.90
N GLN A 722 -50.61 -10.46 19.86
CA GLN A 722 -50.00 -11.51 19.04
C GLN A 722 -48.78 -10.97 18.22
N MET A 723 -48.91 -9.76 17.69
CA MET A 723 -47.75 -9.09 16.99
C MET A 723 -46.57 -8.91 17.93
N LEU A 724 -46.78 -8.63 19.24
CA LEU A 724 -45.69 -8.56 20.24
C LEU A 724 -45.02 -9.92 20.49
N ILE A 725 -45.59 -11.01 20.07
CA ILE A 725 -44.98 -12.35 20.09
C ILE A 725 -44.25 -12.63 18.77
N ASP A 726 -44.91 -12.33 17.65
CA ASP A 726 -44.47 -12.72 16.31
C ASP A 726 -43.30 -11.88 15.78
N TYR A 727 -43.15 -10.61 16.20
CA TYR A 727 -42.18 -9.68 15.61
C TYR A 727 -40.73 -10.16 15.71
N LYS A 728 -40.38 -10.88 16.79
CA LYS A 728 -39.01 -11.36 17.01
C LYS A 728 -38.57 -12.34 15.92
N ALA A 729 -39.46 -13.25 15.56
CA ALA A 729 -39.18 -14.24 14.52
C ALA A 729 -39.14 -13.59 13.13
N LEU A 730 -40.06 -12.65 12.88
CA LEU A 730 -40.08 -11.93 11.60
C LEU A 730 -38.82 -11.06 11.43
N LEU A 731 -38.48 -10.28 12.44
CA LEU A 731 -37.25 -9.44 12.39
C LEU A 731 -36.00 -10.29 12.25
N TYR A 732 -35.87 -11.40 12.96
CA TYR A 732 -34.78 -12.33 12.82
C TYR A 732 -34.64 -12.81 11.35
N ASN A 733 -35.74 -13.17 10.72
CA ASN A 733 -35.77 -13.63 9.34
C ASN A 733 -35.38 -12.48 8.35
N GLU A 734 -35.80 -11.24 8.61
CA GLU A 734 -35.40 -10.09 7.79
C GLU A 734 -33.89 -9.88 7.85
N PHE A 735 -33.26 -9.91 9.05
CA PHE A 735 -31.83 -9.81 9.22
C PHE A 735 -31.10 -11.01 8.58
N LEU A 736 -31.60 -12.21 8.76
CA LEU A 736 -31.05 -13.42 8.19
C LEU A 736 -31.00 -13.35 6.64
N ASN A 737 -32.09 -12.88 6.04
CA ASN A 737 -32.18 -12.68 4.59
C ASN A 737 -31.23 -11.58 4.11
N TYR A 738 -31.11 -10.49 4.85
CA TYR A 738 -30.19 -9.40 4.52
C TYR A 738 -28.70 -9.85 4.51
N PHE A 739 -28.34 -10.72 5.43
CA PHE A 739 -26.98 -11.30 5.55
C PHE A 739 -26.83 -12.67 4.87
N ASP A 740 -27.63 -12.97 3.87
CA ASP A 740 -27.57 -14.20 3.05
C ASP A 740 -27.48 -15.50 3.88
N ASN A 741 -28.28 -15.58 4.95
CA ASN A 741 -28.37 -16.68 5.94
C ASN A 741 -27.19 -16.80 6.93
N GLU A 742 -26.32 -15.79 7.03
CA GLU A 742 -25.19 -15.77 7.97
C GLU A 742 -25.58 -15.07 9.29
N SER A 743 -26.18 -15.79 10.19
CA SER A 743 -26.70 -15.22 11.47
C SER A 743 -25.62 -14.63 12.38
N GLN A 744 -24.37 -15.11 12.31
CA GLN A 744 -23.27 -14.60 13.13
C GLN A 744 -22.96 -13.13 12.84
N LEU A 745 -23.23 -12.65 11.61
CA LEU A 745 -22.94 -11.28 11.19
C LEU A 745 -23.80 -10.23 11.91
N PHE A 746 -24.93 -10.63 12.53
CA PHE A 746 -25.79 -9.72 13.29
C PHE A 746 -26.06 -10.15 14.73
N LEU A 747 -25.64 -11.36 15.11
CA LEU A 747 -25.73 -11.82 16.50
C LEU A 747 -24.46 -11.50 17.30
N GLU A 748 -23.43 -10.98 16.64
CA GLU A 748 -22.15 -10.58 17.23
C GLU A 748 -21.71 -9.21 16.71
N GLY A 749 -20.77 -8.57 17.41
CA GLY A 749 -20.14 -7.32 16.97
C GLY A 749 -21.09 -6.12 16.90
N LYS A 750 -20.84 -5.21 15.96
CA LYS A 750 -21.54 -3.93 15.83
C LYS A 750 -23.00 -4.09 15.39
N ASN A 751 -23.26 -5.05 14.51
CA ASN A 751 -24.62 -5.29 14.00
C ASN A 751 -25.58 -5.85 15.05
N LEU A 752 -25.07 -6.50 16.11
CA LEU A 752 -25.88 -6.91 17.27
C LEU A 752 -26.56 -5.69 17.93
N VAL A 753 -25.87 -4.56 17.99
CA VAL A 753 -26.44 -3.31 18.53
C VAL A 753 -27.59 -2.84 17.64
N SER A 754 -27.39 -2.83 16.31
CA SER A 754 -28.46 -2.49 15.35
C SER A 754 -29.64 -3.43 15.44
N TYR A 755 -29.39 -4.74 15.54
CA TYR A 755 -30.46 -5.75 15.72
C TYR A 755 -31.24 -5.52 17.02
N THR A 756 -30.59 -5.27 18.14
CA THR A 756 -31.22 -4.99 19.42
C THR A 756 -32.05 -3.71 19.39
N ILE A 757 -31.51 -2.63 18.80
CA ILE A 757 -32.25 -1.37 18.63
C ILE A 757 -33.47 -1.58 17.74
N ALA A 758 -33.39 -2.38 16.68
CA ALA A 758 -34.54 -2.71 15.83
C ALA A 758 -35.62 -3.47 16.60
N GLN A 759 -35.25 -4.43 17.46
CA GLN A 759 -36.18 -5.13 18.35
C GLN A 759 -36.91 -4.14 19.25
N ASP A 760 -36.19 -3.28 19.96
CA ASP A 760 -36.76 -2.29 20.86
C ASP A 760 -37.68 -1.31 20.11
N THR A 761 -37.29 -0.88 18.90
CA THR A 761 -38.04 0.05 18.06
C THR A 761 -39.38 -0.56 17.66
N ILE A 762 -39.41 -1.80 17.17
CA ILE A 762 -40.63 -2.46 16.74
C ILE A 762 -41.52 -2.75 17.95
N GLU A 763 -40.96 -3.24 19.05
CA GLU A 763 -41.72 -3.51 20.27
C GLU A 763 -42.41 -2.26 20.81
N ASN A 764 -41.68 -1.14 20.87
CA ASN A 764 -42.23 0.14 21.32
C ASN A 764 -43.30 0.67 20.34
N THR A 765 -43.13 0.48 19.05
CA THR A 765 -44.13 0.85 18.04
C THR A 765 -45.45 0.10 18.26
N ILE A 766 -45.39 -1.23 18.41
CA ILE A 766 -46.58 -2.05 18.64
C ILE A 766 -47.26 -1.69 19.98
N LYS A 767 -46.47 -1.45 21.04
CA LYS A 767 -47.02 -1.00 22.35
C LYS A 767 -47.74 0.34 22.22
N LYS A 768 -47.22 1.27 21.45
CA LYS A 768 -47.87 2.57 21.20
C LYS A 768 -49.17 2.41 20.38
N GLU A 769 -49.16 1.55 19.39
CA GLU A 769 -50.39 1.21 18.65
C GLU A 769 -51.41 0.59 19.58
N LEU A 770 -51.01 -0.25 20.52
CA LEU A 770 -51.94 -0.82 21.54
C LEU A 770 -52.50 0.27 22.47
N GLU A 771 -51.68 1.20 22.94
CA GLU A 771 -52.14 2.36 23.72
C GLU A 771 -53.08 3.25 22.92
N PHE A 772 -52.79 3.44 21.61
CA PHE A 772 -53.64 4.21 20.72
C PHE A 772 -54.98 3.50 20.51
N LEU A 773 -55.01 2.19 20.20
CA LEU A 773 -56.21 1.39 20.01
C LEU A 773 -57.13 1.44 21.23
N LYS A 774 -56.60 1.31 22.46
CA LYS A 774 -57.35 1.40 23.71
C LYS A 774 -58.09 2.72 23.92
N LYS A 775 -57.69 3.78 23.27
CA LYS A 775 -58.34 5.11 23.37
C LYS A 775 -59.42 5.32 22.30
N GLN A 776 -59.51 4.41 21.30
CA GLN A 776 -60.53 4.54 20.26
C GLN A 776 -61.83 3.95 20.73
N SER A 777 -62.92 4.65 20.44
CA SER A 777 -64.28 4.20 20.66
C SER A 777 -64.95 3.58 19.42
N GLU A 778 -64.32 3.83 18.24
CA GLU A 778 -64.81 3.35 16.95
C GLU A 778 -63.94 2.22 16.40
N PRO A 779 -64.48 1.36 15.51
CA PRO A 779 -63.73 0.28 14.90
C PRO A 779 -62.50 0.80 14.13
N PHE A 780 -61.35 0.15 14.37
CA PHE A 780 -60.11 0.46 13.73
C PHE A 780 -59.74 -0.60 12.71
N TYR A 781 -59.60 -0.21 11.45
CA TYR A 781 -59.22 -1.10 10.34
C TYR A 781 -57.88 -0.67 9.74
N ILE A 782 -57.06 -1.64 9.47
CA ILE A 782 -55.92 -1.44 8.54
C ILE A 782 -56.48 -1.59 7.14
N VAL A 783 -56.45 -0.53 6.36
CA VAL A 783 -57.03 -0.51 5.01
C VAL A 783 -56.02 -1.14 4.02
N GLN A 784 -54.80 -0.69 4.03
CA GLN A 784 -53.77 -1.14 3.09
C GLN A 784 -52.39 -0.92 3.72
N VAL A 785 -51.42 -1.80 3.42
CA VAL A 785 -50.00 -1.69 3.83
C VAL A 785 -49.16 -1.71 2.58
N GLU A 786 -48.08 -0.93 2.56
CA GLU A 786 -47.17 -0.75 1.40
C GLU A 786 -47.96 -0.50 0.10
N ALA A 787 -48.95 0.38 0.19
CA ALA A 787 -49.90 0.62 -0.89
C ALA A 787 -49.16 1.22 -2.13
N LYS A 788 -48.93 0.40 -3.15
CA LYS A 788 -48.38 0.84 -4.40
C LYS A 788 -49.39 1.68 -5.15
N LYS A 789 -49.04 2.93 -5.43
CA LYS A 789 -49.90 3.90 -6.09
C LYS A 789 -49.18 4.53 -7.28
N GLU A 790 -49.91 4.69 -8.37
CA GLU A 790 -49.48 5.41 -9.55
C GLU A 790 -50.64 6.31 -10.00
N ILE A 791 -50.40 7.59 -10.22
CA ILE A 791 -51.38 8.56 -10.75
C ILE A 791 -50.78 9.33 -11.89
N SER A 792 -51.64 9.87 -12.73
CA SER A 792 -51.29 10.76 -13.82
C SER A 792 -51.97 12.12 -13.56
N LEU A 793 -51.21 13.18 -13.52
CA LEU A 793 -51.68 14.53 -13.40
C LEU A 793 -51.46 15.30 -14.69
N ASP A 794 -52.50 15.96 -15.16
CA ASP A 794 -52.39 16.90 -16.28
C ASP A 794 -52.02 18.27 -15.74
N VAL A 795 -50.84 18.75 -16.06
CA VAL A 795 -50.26 20.02 -15.60
C VAL A 795 -49.96 20.94 -16.79
N LEU A 796 -50.06 22.24 -16.57
CA LEU A 796 -49.71 23.23 -17.57
C LEU A 796 -48.23 23.60 -17.45
N VAL A 797 -47.42 23.17 -18.41
CA VAL A 797 -45.99 23.45 -18.48
C VAL A 797 -45.75 24.34 -19.69
N SER A 798 -45.27 25.57 -19.46
CA SER A 798 -44.99 26.56 -20.52
C SER A 798 -46.22 26.81 -21.42
N GLY A 799 -47.45 26.75 -20.84
CA GLY A 799 -48.71 26.94 -21.57
C GLY A 799 -49.19 25.71 -22.37
N GLN A 800 -48.47 24.61 -22.32
CA GLN A 800 -48.85 23.33 -22.95
C GLN A 800 -49.30 22.32 -21.87
N LYS A 801 -50.32 21.56 -22.16
CA LYS A 801 -50.79 20.48 -21.30
C LYS A 801 -49.84 19.29 -21.40
N LYS A 802 -49.14 18.93 -20.31
CA LYS A 802 -48.32 17.71 -20.21
C LYS A 802 -48.91 16.80 -19.13
N THR A 803 -48.95 15.49 -19.44
CA THR A 803 -49.33 14.47 -18.45
C THR A 803 -48.10 13.92 -17.76
N ILE A 804 -47.98 14.11 -16.46
CA ILE A 804 -46.87 13.65 -15.63
C ILE A 804 -47.35 12.50 -14.77
N HIS A 805 -46.55 11.41 -14.74
CA HIS A 805 -46.85 10.22 -13.98
C HIS A 805 -46.11 10.27 -12.65
N PHE A 806 -46.82 10.03 -11.54
CA PHE A 806 -46.29 9.95 -10.20
C PHE A 806 -46.46 8.54 -9.67
N LYS A 807 -45.47 8.06 -8.92
CA LYS A 807 -45.51 6.77 -8.23
C LYS A 807 -45.02 6.90 -6.80
N GLY A 808 -45.53 6.02 -5.95
CA GLY A 808 -45.05 5.95 -4.56
C GLY A 808 -45.64 4.75 -3.83
N TYR A 809 -45.14 4.54 -2.65
CA TYR A 809 -45.64 3.56 -1.71
C TYR A 809 -46.10 4.29 -0.47
N ILE A 810 -47.35 4.04 -0.03
CA ILE A 810 -47.86 4.53 1.24
C ILE A 810 -47.65 3.42 2.23
N ASP A 811 -46.84 3.65 3.26
CA ASP A 811 -46.48 2.58 4.21
C ASP A 811 -47.69 1.97 4.86
N ARG A 812 -48.67 2.81 5.30
CA ARG A 812 -49.94 2.30 5.87
C ARG A 812 -51.09 3.29 5.67
N ILE A 813 -52.27 2.73 5.40
CA ILE A 813 -53.54 3.47 5.35
C ILE A 813 -54.49 2.84 6.40
N ASP A 814 -54.99 3.66 7.32
CA ASP A 814 -55.93 3.25 8.38
C ASP A 814 -57.30 3.89 8.18
N LYS A 815 -58.32 3.22 8.75
CA LYS A 815 -59.67 3.76 8.88
C LYS A 815 -60.15 3.58 10.32
N ILE A 816 -60.61 4.69 10.92
CA ILE A 816 -61.19 4.73 12.28
C ILE A 816 -62.57 5.33 12.15
N GLY A 817 -63.61 4.57 12.36
CA GLY A 817 -64.95 5.03 11.99
C GLY A 817 -65.03 5.39 10.52
N ASP A 818 -65.34 6.67 10.20
CA ASP A 818 -65.34 7.19 8.83
C ASP A 818 -64.08 7.97 8.48
N ALA A 819 -63.16 8.17 9.40
CA ALA A 819 -61.94 8.93 9.21
C ALA A 819 -60.79 8.04 8.68
N TYR A 820 -60.10 8.56 7.65
CA TYR A 820 -58.93 7.89 7.06
C TYR A 820 -57.62 8.60 7.42
N ARG A 821 -56.57 7.81 7.70
CA ARG A 821 -55.23 8.29 7.98
C ARG A 821 -54.26 7.66 7.00
N VAL A 822 -53.39 8.49 6.44
CA VAL A 822 -52.23 8.07 5.66
C VAL A 822 -51.00 8.19 6.55
N ILE A 823 -50.21 7.12 6.66
CA ILE A 823 -49.06 7.04 7.56
C ILE A 823 -47.79 6.69 6.76
N ASP A 824 -46.71 7.37 7.10
CA ASP A 824 -45.34 7.10 6.62
C ASP A 824 -44.43 6.91 7.82
N TYR A 825 -43.67 5.81 7.85
CA TYR A 825 -42.73 5.49 8.92
C TYR A 825 -41.37 6.15 8.67
N LYS A 826 -40.77 6.71 9.71
CA LYS A 826 -39.42 7.23 9.66
C LYS A 826 -38.57 6.71 10.81
N SER A 827 -37.51 5.99 10.49
CA SER A 827 -36.53 5.48 11.46
C SER A 827 -35.58 6.58 11.96
N GLY A 828 -35.60 7.77 11.33
CA GLY A 828 -34.81 8.92 11.75
C GLY A 828 -35.59 9.87 12.67
N LYS A 829 -34.87 10.81 13.31
CA LYS A 829 -35.50 11.82 14.18
C LYS A 829 -36.33 12.80 13.36
N VAL A 830 -37.62 12.95 13.71
CA VAL A 830 -38.54 13.89 13.11
C VAL A 830 -38.80 15.05 14.06
N LYS A 831 -38.72 16.28 13.55
CA LYS A 831 -39.06 17.49 14.32
C LYS A 831 -40.44 17.96 13.95
N GLU A 832 -41.13 18.57 14.88
CA GLU A 832 -42.48 19.14 14.64
C GLU A 832 -42.46 20.20 13.50
N ALA A 833 -41.34 20.91 13.34
CA ALA A 833 -41.17 21.88 12.24
C ALA A 833 -41.12 21.20 10.85
N ASP A 834 -40.77 19.91 10.77
CA ASP A 834 -40.62 19.16 9.51
C ASP A 834 -42.00 18.82 8.88
N VAL A 835 -43.08 18.93 9.64
CA VAL A 835 -44.50 18.66 9.22
C VAL A 835 -45.42 19.88 9.39
N LYS A 836 -44.93 21.00 9.97
CA LYS A 836 -45.69 22.22 10.07
C LYS A 836 -45.50 23.08 8.81
N PHE A 837 -46.42 22.95 7.89
CA PHE A 837 -46.43 23.77 6.68
C PHE A 837 -46.70 25.23 7.00
N LYS A 838 -45.97 26.16 6.37
CA LYS A 838 -46.17 27.60 6.51
C LYS A 838 -46.01 28.25 5.12
N LEU A 839 -47.06 28.88 4.65
CA LEU A 839 -46.97 29.68 3.45
C LEU A 839 -46.07 30.91 3.72
N LYS A 840 -45.00 31.04 3.01
CA LYS A 840 -43.99 32.07 3.21
C LYS A 840 -43.99 33.00 2.00
N ASP A 841 -44.30 34.25 2.23
CA ASP A 841 -44.29 35.31 1.20
C ASP A 841 -45.10 35.01 -0.09
N ASN A 842 -46.11 34.14 0.01
CA ASN A 842 -46.84 33.53 -1.09
C ASN A 842 -45.99 32.73 -2.10
N ASP A 843 -44.79 32.32 -1.70
CA ASP A 843 -43.89 31.53 -2.50
C ASP A 843 -44.06 30.05 -2.12
N LEU A 844 -44.63 29.26 -3.02
CA LEU A 844 -44.88 27.83 -2.79
C LEU A 844 -43.58 26.99 -2.79
N LEU A 845 -42.62 27.33 -3.68
CA LEU A 845 -41.33 26.66 -3.76
C LEU A 845 -40.58 26.76 -2.43
N VAL A 846 -40.46 27.95 -1.87
CA VAL A 846 -39.83 28.19 -0.57
C VAL A 846 -40.62 27.52 0.56
N SER A 847 -41.96 27.53 0.51
CA SER A 847 -42.82 26.96 1.54
C SER A 847 -42.69 25.42 1.65
N PHE A 848 -42.74 24.74 0.52
CA PHE A 848 -42.55 23.28 0.47
C PHE A 848 -41.09 22.85 0.72
N THR A 849 -40.08 23.61 0.29
CA THR A 849 -38.67 23.37 0.60
C THR A 849 -38.42 23.43 2.12
N ASN A 850 -39.03 24.35 2.82
CA ASN A 850 -38.86 24.51 4.28
C ASN A 850 -39.62 23.48 5.13
N CYS A 851 -40.58 22.74 4.57
CA CYS A 851 -41.31 21.69 5.26
C CYS A 851 -40.92 20.32 4.71
N LYS A 852 -39.93 19.70 5.32
CA LYS A 852 -39.20 18.50 4.82
C LYS A 852 -40.11 17.36 4.34
N HIS A 853 -41.25 17.11 5.04
CA HIS A 853 -42.15 15.99 4.74
C HIS A 853 -43.44 16.39 4.04
N ALA A 854 -43.65 17.70 3.76
CA ALA A 854 -44.87 18.17 3.12
C ALA A 854 -45.07 17.60 1.72
N VAL A 855 -44.04 17.60 0.89
CA VAL A 855 -44.09 17.08 -0.50
C VAL A 855 -44.53 15.60 -0.51
N GLN A 856 -43.95 14.80 0.36
CA GLN A 856 -44.23 13.37 0.43
C GLN A 856 -45.68 13.11 0.92
N LEU A 857 -46.06 13.73 2.02
CA LEU A 857 -47.39 13.54 2.60
C LEU A 857 -48.54 14.12 1.73
N ALA A 858 -48.31 15.26 1.08
CA ALA A 858 -49.25 15.81 0.15
C ALA A 858 -49.41 14.90 -1.10
N LEU A 859 -48.32 14.42 -1.67
CA LEU A 859 -48.38 13.43 -2.77
C LEU A 859 -49.13 12.17 -2.39
N TYR A 860 -48.89 11.62 -1.17
CA TYR A 860 -49.60 10.45 -0.65
C TYR A 860 -51.09 10.76 -0.46
N SER A 861 -51.42 11.94 -0.05
CA SER A 861 -52.84 12.39 0.09
C SER A 861 -53.50 12.49 -1.30
N LEU A 862 -52.79 12.90 -2.36
CA LEU A 862 -53.28 12.85 -3.73
C LEU A 862 -53.48 11.44 -4.22
N PHE A 863 -52.57 10.50 -3.94
CA PHE A 863 -52.73 9.08 -4.25
C PHE A 863 -53.99 8.51 -3.58
N PHE A 864 -54.22 8.89 -2.33
CA PHE A 864 -55.39 8.48 -1.60
C PHE A 864 -56.68 9.07 -2.23
N LYS A 865 -56.71 10.36 -2.54
CA LYS A 865 -57.83 11.05 -3.22
C LYS A 865 -58.21 10.35 -4.52
N HIS A 866 -57.20 10.01 -5.33
CA HIS A 866 -57.41 9.33 -6.61
C HIS A 866 -58.02 7.94 -6.44
N SER A 867 -57.65 7.21 -5.37
CA SER A 867 -58.13 5.87 -5.10
C SER A 867 -59.50 5.85 -4.39
N PHE A 868 -59.77 6.79 -3.51
CA PHE A 868 -60.95 6.80 -2.61
C PHE A 868 -61.94 7.98 -2.86
N GLY A 869 -61.62 8.85 -3.79
CA GLY A 869 -62.52 9.97 -4.20
C GLY A 869 -62.47 11.22 -3.33
N ALA A 870 -61.79 11.22 -2.20
CA ALA A 870 -61.60 12.33 -1.28
C ALA A 870 -60.20 12.35 -0.65
N TYR A 871 -59.77 13.47 -0.13
CA TYR A 871 -58.50 13.53 0.66
C TYR A 871 -58.68 12.80 1.99
N PRO A 872 -57.56 12.21 2.55
CA PRO A 872 -57.62 11.61 3.88
C PRO A 872 -57.85 12.68 4.94
N ASN A 873 -58.35 12.28 6.11
CA ASN A 873 -58.55 13.22 7.22
C ASN A 873 -57.21 13.64 7.84
N GLU A 874 -56.20 12.74 7.82
CA GLU A 874 -54.91 12.98 8.40
C GLU A 874 -53.77 12.39 7.53
N ALA A 875 -52.70 13.11 7.39
CA ALA A 875 -51.44 12.61 6.84
C ALA A 875 -50.34 12.74 7.90
N ILE A 876 -49.68 11.62 8.26
CA ILE A 876 -48.89 11.51 9.47
C ILE A 876 -47.54 10.89 9.16
N ILE A 877 -46.47 11.46 9.73
CA ILE A 877 -45.20 10.78 9.87
C ILE A 877 -45.15 10.09 11.24
N TYR A 878 -44.91 8.79 11.23
CA TYR A 878 -44.59 8.05 12.44
C TYR A 878 -43.08 8.01 12.67
N SER A 879 -42.60 8.74 13.72
CA SER A 879 -41.22 8.71 14.15
C SER A 879 -40.98 7.47 15.02
N LEU A 880 -40.30 6.49 14.50
CA LEU A 880 -40.00 5.23 15.18
C LEU A 880 -38.96 5.37 16.30
N THR A 881 -38.19 6.45 16.31
CA THR A 881 -37.13 6.75 17.28
C THR A 881 -37.59 7.63 18.44
N ASP A 882 -38.68 8.36 18.31
CA ASP A 882 -39.22 9.22 19.38
C ASP A 882 -40.43 8.56 20.05
N VAL A 883 -40.16 7.78 21.11
CA VAL A 883 -41.19 7.07 21.90
C VAL A 883 -42.14 8.04 22.61
N SER A 884 -41.73 9.29 22.86
CA SER A 884 -42.54 10.26 23.61
C SER A 884 -43.60 10.89 22.72
N LYS A 885 -43.30 11.15 21.45
CA LYS A 885 -44.19 11.73 20.45
C LYS A 885 -44.01 11.03 19.12
N MET A 886 -44.77 9.97 18.89
CA MET A 886 -44.61 9.15 17.69
C MET A 886 -45.27 9.77 16.47
N ASP A 887 -46.45 10.38 16.59
CA ASP A 887 -47.24 10.92 15.50
C ASP A 887 -46.97 12.41 15.25
N HIS A 888 -46.60 12.71 14.04
CA HIS A 888 -46.35 14.09 13.55
C HIS A 888 -47.28 14.33 12.35
N LYS A 889 -48.36 15.11 12.58
CA LYS A 889 -49.38 15.38 11.58
C LYS A 889 -48.98 16.53 10.69
N LEU A 890 -49.17 16.41 9.38
CA LEU A 890 -49.06 17.52 8.46
C LEU A 890 -50.17 18.53 8.78
N SER A 891 -49.75 19.77 9.07
CA SER A 891 -50.69 20.82 9.50
C SER A 891 -50.28 22.17 8.93
N TYR A 892 -51.30 23.05 8.70
CA TYR A 892 -51.11 24.42 8.23
C TYR A 892 -51.99 25.38 9.06
N ALA A 893 -51.36 26.00 10.07
CA ALA A 893 -52.02 26.97 10.94
C ALA A 893 -53.47 26.56 11.32
N ASN A 894 -54.48 27.28 10.84
CA ASN A 894 -55.90 27.02 11.07
C ASN A 894 -56.58 26.32 9.85
N HIS A 895 -55.82 25.87 8.87
CA HIS A 895 -56.30 25.25 7.65
C HIS A 895 -56.33 23.73 7.80
N ASN A 896 -57.16 23.05 7.03
CA ASN A 896 -57.28 21.60 7.00
C ASN A 896 -56.23 21.02 6.01
N LEU A 897 -56.09 19.70 6.00
CA LEU A 897 -55.14 18.99 5.10
C LEU A 897 -55.49 19.23 3.62
N THR A 898 -56.78 19.44 3.29
CA THR A 898 -57.25 19.69 1.92
C THR A 898 -56.63 20.95 1.35
N ASP A 899 -56.57 22.01 2.15
CA ASP A 899 -55.99 23.30 1.71
C ASP A 899 -54.51 23.15 1.35
N ILE A 900 -53.74 22.31 2.13
CA ILE A 900 -52.29 22.04 1.80
C ILE A 900 -52.20 21.25 0.50
N CYS A 901 -53.08 20.29 0.29
CA CYS A 901 -53.07 19.45 -0.91
C CYS A 901 -53.49 20.24 -2.18
N GLU A 902 -54.38 21.22 -2.05
CA GLU A 902 -54.72 22.11 -3.17
C GLU A 902 -53.54 23.05 -3.51
N LEU A 903 -52.84 23.56 -2.51
CA LEU A 903 -51.62 24.34 -2.72
C LEU A 903 -50.52 23.48 -3.34
N PHE A 904 -50.48 22.19 -3.00
CA PHE A 904 -49.49 21.28 -3.57
C PHE A 904 -49.74 20.99 -5.05
N GLU A 905 -50.97 20.90 -5.52
CA GLU A 905 -51.28 20.77 -6.95
C GLU A 905 -50.75 21.96 -7.73
N THR A 906 -50.89 23.21 -7.22
CA THR A 906 -50.33 24.45 -7.81
C THR A 906 -48.79 24.43 -7.74
N PHE A 907 -48.22 24.01 -6.61
CA PHE A 907 -46.76 23.92 -6.43
C PHE A 907 -46.13 22.96 -7.45
N ILE A 908 -46.74 21.82 -7.78
CA ILE A 908 -46.23 20.89 -8.79
C ILE A 908 -46.13 21.58 -10.15
N GLU A 909 -47.11 22.40 -10.53
CA GLU A 909 -47.06 23.18 -11.76
C GLU A 909 -45.88 24.18 -11.77
N GLU A 910 -45.66 24.89 -10.65
CA GLU A 910 -44.53 25.85 -10.51
C GLU A 910 -43.18 25.13 -10.65
N VAL A 911 -42.97 24.00 -9.91
CA VAL A 911 -41.73 23.24 -9.99
C VAL A 911 -41.45 22.72 -11.39
N LEU A 912 -42.47 22.19 -12.06
CA LEU A 912 -42.31 21.65 -13.42
C LEU A 912 -42.04 22.75 -14.44
N ASN A 913 -42.71 23.89 -14.29
CA ASN A 913 -42.41 25.06 -15.14
C ASN A 913 -40.94 25.52 -14.97
N GLU A 914 -40.38 25.53 -13.76
CA GLU A 914 -38.97 25.85 -13.52
C GLU A 914 -38.04 24.80 -14.12
N ILE A 915 -38.34 23.51 -13.97
CA ILE A 915 -37.54 22.43 -14.51
C ILE A 915 -37.49 22.45 -16.05
N PHE A 916 -38.62 22.73 -16.69
CA PHE A 916 -38.77 22.76 -18.15
C PHE A 916 -38.47 24.12 -18.79
N ASP A 917 -38.14 25.16 -18.01
CA ASP A 917 -37.71 26.46 -18.54
C ASP A 917 -36.34 26.34 -19.20
N GLU A 918 -36.32 26.37 -20.53
CA GLU A 918 -35.11 26.29 -21.36
C GLU A 918 -34.16 27.47 -21.18
N SER A 919 -34.68 28.61 -20.70
CA SER A 919 -33.89 29.84 -20.51
C SER A 919 -33.09 29.84 -19.21
N SER A 920 -33.42 28.96 -18.28
CA SER A 920 -32.74 28.83 -16.98
C SER A 920 -31.59 27.79 -17.03
N SER A 921 -30.55 28.00 -16.27
CA SER A 921 -29.45 27.07 -16.05
C SER A 921 -29.71 26.16 -14.85
N VAL A 922 -29.06 25.03 -14.82
CA VAL A 922 -29.04 24.10 -13.66
C VAL A 922 -27.82 24.43 -12.83
N GLU A 923 -28.02 24.91 -11.62
CA GLU A 923 -26.98 25.42 -10.73
C GLU A 923 -27.03 24.75 -9.36
N HIS A 924 -25.90 24.81 -8.67
CA HIS A 924 -25.81 24.34 -7.28
C HIS A 924 -26.53 25.36 -6.36
N ASN A 925 -27.33 24.81 -5.44
CA ASN A 925 -27.92 25.63 -4.40
C ASN A 925 -26.92 25.81 -3.24
N GLU A 926 -26.33 26.99 -3.11
CA GLU A 926 -25.33 27.35 -2.09
C GLU A 926 -25.80 27.11 -0.63
N LYS A 927 -27.09 27.06 -0.38
CA LYS A 927 -27.66 26.75 0.93
C LYS A 927 -27.67 25.25 1.23
N SER A 928 -27.46 24.40 0.23
CA SER A 928 -27.43 22.95 0.37
C SER A 928 -26.05 22.47 0.81
N LYS A 929 -26.00 21.83 1.99
CA LYS A 929 -24.75 21.30 2.58
C LYS A 929 -24.48 19.83 2.27
N TYR A 930 -25.40 19.13 1.61
CA TYR A 930 -25.39 17.68 1.44
C TYR A 930 -25.66 17.29 -0.01
N CYS A 931 -24.81 17.75 -0.91
CA CYS A 931 -24.86 17.38 -2.32
C CYS A 931 -23.69 16.44 -2.63
N ASN A 932 -23.98 15.20 -3.00
CA ASN A 932 -22.94 14.19 -3.27
C ASN A 932 -22.12 14.50 -4.53
N TYR A 933 -22.70 15.23 -5.48
CA TYR A 933 -22.07 15.45 -6.80
C TYR A 933 -21.65 16.91 -7.05
N CYS A 934 -21.88 17.81 -6.12
CA CYS A 934 -21.64 19.26 -6.32
C CYS A 934 -20.35 19.76 -5.64
N GLN A 935 -19.57 18.88 -5.01
CA GLN A 935 -18.33 19.25 -4.29
C GLN A 935 -17.10 19.17 -5.18
#